data_1adc19fdf19bd828810baf5730e3eb36
#
_entry.id   1adc19fdf19bd828810baf5730e3eb36
#
_cell.length_a   1.000
_cell.length_b   1.000
_cell.length_c   1.000
_cell.angle_alpha   90.00
_cell.angle_beta   90.00
_cell.angle_gamma   90.00
#
_symmetry.space_group_name_H-M   'P 1'
#
loop_
_entity.id
_entity.type
_entity.pdbx_description
1 polymer ?
#
loop_
_entity_poly.entity_id
_entity_poly.type
_entity_poly.pdbx_seq_one_letter_code
_entity_poly.pdbx_strand_id
1 'polypeptide(L)'
;MNEKEEILSLRDELHRHNYNYYVLNAPVISDQDFDMKMHRLQDLEALHPELADPNSPTQRVGSDLSNDFQTVVHKRPMLSLANTYNRQEVAEFYQRVSEGLHGEPFEICCELKFDGLSISLHYEQGRLVRAVTRGDGVQGDDVTQNVRTIRSVPLALPAGADWPEEFEIRGEVLMPWASFNRLNAERERDGEPLFANPRNAASGTLKSKNSSTVAQRGLDAYLYYLLGDDIPGDSHYANLQAARSWGFQISKHMKLVRSLQDIYDYIDHWDTERKFLPVATDGIVLKVNSLAQQRSLGMTAKSPRWAIAYKFKAEQEETILRQVVFQVGRTGAVTPVANMDPVQLAGTQVRRATLHNADVMAQLHLHVGDHVLVEKGGEIIPKIVDNITPDRPGAISFITRCPVCGTPLVRYEGEAAHYCPNDSGCPPLLLGRVEHFISRKAMNINSLGPETVDAFYQRGLISDASDLYLLTEEQLLTIEGGGREMARRILQSIDESRQVPFERVLFAIGIRFVGEIAAKSLARNLGSMQAVVNASLQDLLAINGIGEVIARSVITFFHDERNRAFVERLGEAGLQMQLSQEEQEAHSDTLAGQSVVISGVFRHHSRDEYKALIERHGGRNVGSISAKTSFILAGENMGPAKLEKASKLGISIVSEDEFLARIGE
;
A
#
# COMPACT_ATOMS: atom_id res chain seq x y z
N MET A 1 38.15 9.87 31.79
CA MET A 1 36.80 9.67 31.31
C MET A 1 36.21 8.57 32.16
N ASN A 2 35.05 8.75 32.74
CA ASN A 2 34.40 7.64 33.44
C ASN A 2 33.77 6.70 32.44
N GLU A 3 33.44 5.45 32.84
CA GLU A 3 32.92 4.43 31.90
C GLU A 3 31.63 4.86 31.18
N LYS A 4 30.77 5.64 31.86
CA LYS A 4 29.58 6.21 31.24
C LYS A 4 29.91 7.21 30.12
N GLU A 5 30.88 8.08 30.35
CA GLU A 5 31.36 9.05 29.36
C GLU A 5 32.02 8.32 28.19
N GLU A 6 32.75 7.22 28.45
CA GLU A 6 33.39 6.40 27.43
C GLU A 6 32.34 5.70 26.54
N ILE A 7 31.27 5.13 27.12
CA ILE A 7 30.16 4.52 26.39
C ILE A 7 29.52 5.53 25.42
N LEU A 8 29.16 6.73 25.94
CA LEU A 8 28.53 7.76 25.10
C LEU A 8 29.44 8.21 23.95
N SER A 9 30.74 8.44 24.27
CA SER A 9 31.73 8.85 23.28
C SER A 9 31.95 7.80 22.19
N LEU A 10 32.02 6.50 22.59
CA LEU A 10 32.16 5.41 21.62
C LEU A 10 30.94 5.23 20.75
N ARG A 11 29.73 5.40 21.29
CA ARG A 11 28.49 5.35 20.49
C ARG A 11 28.49 6.44 19.43
N ASP A 12 28.77 7.69 19.79
CA ASP A 12 28.79 8.81 18.84
C ASP A 12 29.90 8.64 17.78
N GLU A 13 31.06 8.17 18.19
CA GLU A 13 32.18 7.91 17.28
C GLU A 13 31.85 6.78 16.29
N LEU A 14 31.30 5.66 16.75
CA LEU A 14 30.94 4.52 15.90
C LEU A 14 29.75 4.83 14.99
N HIS A 15 28.78 5.63 15.41
CA HIS A 15 27.72 6.15 14.53
C HIS A 15 28.29 6.97 13.38
N ARG A 16 29.24 7.88 13.66
CA ARG A 16 29.91 8.70 12.66
C ARG A 16 30.74 7.84 11.70
N HIS A 17 31.45 6.80 12.20
CA HIS A 17 32.21 5.88 11.34
C HIS A 17 31.32 5.05 10.46
N ASN A 18 30.18 4.55 10.95
CA ASN A 18 29.16 3.87 10.17
C ASN A 18 28.63 4.77 9.02
N TYR A 19 28.34 6.05 9.33
CA TYR A 19 27.91 7.01 8.33
C TYR A 19 28.97 7.24 7.24
N ASN A 20 30.22 7.48 7.65
CA ASN A 20 31.31 7.69 6.71
C ASN A 20 31.53 6.48 5.80
N TYR A 21 31.47 5.27 6.34
CA TYR A 21 31.70 4.04 5.59
C TYR A 21 30.52 3.70 4.66
N TYR A 22 29.28 3.62 5.21
CA TYR A 22 28.12 3.07 4.48
C TYR A 22 27.35 4.09 3.67
N VAL A 23 27.36 5.36 4.04
CA VAL A 23 26.61 6.42 3.34
C VAL A 23 27.50 7.27 2.45
N LEU A 24 28.66 7.68 2.97
CA LEU A 24 29.60 8.53 2.21
C LEU A 24 30.60 7.74 1.33
N ASN A 25 30.77 6.43 1.57
CA ASN A 25 31.85 5.62 0.98
C ASN A 25 33.25 6.24 1.19
N ALA A 26 33.48 6.86 2.34
CA ALA A 26 34.71 7.56 2.70
C ALA A 26 35.16 7.17 4.11
N PRO A 27 35.63 5.91 4.33
CA PRO A 27 36.10 5.46 5.63
C PRO A 27 37.31 6.28 6.08
N VAL A 28 37.30 6.66 7.37
CA VAL A 28 38.37 7.49 7.99
C VAL A 28 39.18 6.72 9.01
N ILE A 29 38.82 5.47 9.31
CA ILE A 29 39.60 4.53 10.15
C ILE A 29 39.69 3.18 9.47
N SER A 30 40.60 2.32 9.93
CA SER A 30 40.71 0.94 9.44
C SER A 30 39.57 0.07 10.00
N ASP A 31 39.24 -1.03 9.30
CA ASP A 31 38.25 -2.01 9.78
C ASP A 31 38.67 -2.58 11.13
N GLN A 32 39.96 -2.81 11.34
CA GLN A 32 40.50 -3.32 12.60
C GLN A 32 40.28 -2.32 13.75
N ASP A 33 40.49 -1.02 13.55
CA ASP A 33 40.24 0.00 14.58
C ASP A 33 38.76 0.13 14.88
N PHE A 34 37.91 0.01 13.85
CA PHE A 34 36.45 0.00 14.03
C PHE A 34 36.02 -1.20 14.88
N ASP A 35 36.49 -2.39 14.57
CA ASP A 35 36.16 -3.61 15.30
C ASP A 35 36.63 -3.56 16.76
N MET A 36 37.86 -3.06 17.02
CA MET A 36 38.33 -2.87 18.40
C MET A 36 37.45 -1.92 19.21
N LYS A 37 37.00 -0.80 18.62
CA LYS A 37 36.09 0.14 19.27
C LYS A 37 34.71 -0.46 19.52
N MET A 38 34.22 -1.24 18.57
CA MET A 38 32.95 -1.97 18.70
C MET A 38 32.99 -2.99 19.84
N HIS A 39 34.06 -3.81 19.92
CA HIS A 39 34.24 -4.75 21.03
C HIS A 39 34.34 -4.02 22.38
N ARG A 40 35.12 -2.93 22.43
CA ARG A 40 35.23 -2.14 23.68
C ARG A 40 33.87 -1.60 24.13
N LEU A 41 33.04 -1.12 23.20
CA LEU A 41 31.68 -0.68 23.51
C LEU A 41 30.80 -1.83 24.00
N GLN A 42 30.87 -3.01 23.38
CA GLN A 42 30.12 -4.21 23.80
C GLN A 42 30.49 -4.63 25.23
N ASP A 43 31.78 -4.64 25.56
CA ASP A 43 32.25 -4.99 26.90
C ASP A 43 31.74 -4.01 27.96
N LEU A 44 31.80 -2.71 27.66
CA LEU A 44 31.30 -1.65 28.55
C LEU A 44 29.79 -1.71 28.74
N GLU A 45 29.02 -1.92 27.67
CA GLU A 45 27.56 -2.04 27.76
C GLU A 45 27.13 -3.31 28.52
N ALA A 46 27.90 -4.41 28.42
CA ALA A 46 27.67 -5.60 29.23
C ALA A 46 27.89 -5.40 30.72
N LEU A 47 28.84 -4.51 31.09
CA LEU A 47 29.11 -4.14 32.50
C LEU A 47 28.08 -3.14 33.04
N HIS A 48 27.43 -2.37 32.16
CA HIS A 48 26.49 -1.29 32.50
C HIS A 48 25.11 -1.49 31.85
N PRO A 49 24.35 -2.55 32.19
CA PRO A 49 23.03 -2.82 31.58
C PRO A 49 22.01 -1.69 31.85
N GLU A 50 22.21 -0.87 32.88
CA GLU A 50 21.40 0.31 33.17
C GLU A 50 21.59 1.44 32.16
N LEU A 51 22.64 1.39 31.33
CA LEU A 51 22.91 2.31 30.23
C LEU A 51 22.52 1.71 28.88
N ALA A 52 21.74 0.60 28.85
CA ALA A 52 21.30 -0.04 27.64
C ALA A 52 20.56 0.95 26.72
N ASP A 53 20.98 1.00 25.46
CA ASP A 53 20.37 1.86 24.45
C ASP A 53 20.00 1.01 23.24
N PRO A 54 18.71 0.88 22.88
CA PRO A 54 18.29 0.12 21.71
C PRO A 54 18.85 0.67 20.40
N ASN A 55 19.34 1.90 20.37
CA ASN A 55 19.96 2.54 19.21
C ASN A 55 21.51 2.54 19.28
N SER A 56 22.12 1.81 20.21
CA SER A 56 23.57 1.61 20.20
C SER A 56 24.03 0.93 18.90
N PRO A 57 25.23 1.30 18.38
CA PRO A 57 25.84 0.58 17.26
C PRO A 57 25.95 -0.94 17.50
N THR A 58 26.06 -1.38 18.75
CA THR A 58 26.11 -2.79 19.15
C THR A 58 24.81 -3.54 18.91
N GLN A 59 23.66 -2.84 18.87
CA GLN A 59 22.33 -3.41 18.62
C GLN A 59 22.07 -3.71 17.14
N ARG A 60 22.98 -3.36 16.24
CA ARG A 60 22.93 -3.77 14.82
C ARG A 60 23.20 -5.26 14.61
N VAL A 61 23.64 -5.97 15.61
CA VAL A 61 23.75 -7.43 15.60
C VAL A 61 22.36 -8.00 15.82
N GLY A 62 21.83 -8.75 14.85
CA GLY A 62 20.52 -9.36 14.93
C GLY A 62 20.40 -10.36 16.09
N SER A 63 19.20 -10.51 16.61
CA SER A 63 18.83 -11.49 17.64
C SER A 63 18.14 -12.68 17.01
N ASP A 64 18.36 -13.88 17.56
CA ASP A 64 17.66 -15.12 17.17
C ASP A 64 16.26 -15.24 17.77
N LEU A 65 15.88 -14.30 18.66
CA LEU A 65 14.55 -14.26 19.26
C LEU A 65 13.54 -13.68 18.27
N SER A 66 12.56 -14.49 17.88
CA SER A 66 11.49 -14.08 16.96
C SER A 66 10.21 -13.77 17.74
N ASN A 67 9.67 -12.57 17.52
CA ASN A 67 8.28 -12.25 17.81
C ASN A 67 7.52 -12.12 16.49
N ASP A 68 6.22 -12.47 16.49
CA ASP A 68 5.36 -12.13 15.36
C ASP A 68 5.29 -10.60 15.23
N PHE A 69 5.30 -10.10 13.99
CA PHE A 69 5.24 -8.65 13.75
C PHE A 69 3.91 -8.08 14.23
N GLN A 70 3.98 -7.04 15.04
CA GLN A 70 2.81 -6.29 15.45
C GLN A 70 2.32 -5.41 14.29
N THR A 71 1.01 -5.32 14.13
CA THR A 71 0.42 -4.38 13.17
C THR A 71 0.33 -3.00 13.79
N VAL A 72 0.79 -1.98 13.07
CA VAL A 72 0.80 -0.57 13.49
C VAL A 72 0.04 0.27 12.48
N VAL A 73 -0.85 1.13 12.96
CA VAL A 73 -1.56 2.12 12.14
C VAL A 73 -0.63 3.29 11.85
N HIS A 74 -0.56 3.74 10.59
CA HIS A 74 0.24 4.89 10.19
C HIS A 74 -0.39 6.19 10.69
N LYS A 75 0.42 7.10 11.28
CA LYS A 75 -0.04 8.45 11.64
C LYS A 75 -0.56 9.22 10.40
N ARG A 76 0.07 9.01 9.24
CA ARG A 76 -0.33 9.56 7.93
C ARG A 76 -0.38 8.42 6.91
N PRO A 77 -1.45 8.27 6.10
CA PRO A 77 -1.57 7.18 5.13
C PRO A 77 -0.40 7.10 4.15
N MET A 78 0.03 5.89 3.80
CA MET A 78 1.05 5.62 2.79
C MET A 78 0.40 5.31 1.45
N LEU A 79 0.03 6.36 0.70
CA LEU A 79 -0.65 6.23 -0.58
C LEU A 79 0.26 5.68 -1.68
N SER A 80 -0.32 4.96 -2.63
CA SER A 80 0.36 4.58 -3.87
C SER A 80 0.40 5.75 -4.84
N LEU A 81 1.37 5.76 -5.76
CA LEU A 81 1.40 6.72 -6.86
C LEU A 81 0.58 6.20 -8.04
N ALA A 82 -0.03 7.13 -8.79
CA ALA A 82 -0.58 6.80 -10.09
C ALA A 82 0.57 6.51 -11.08
N ASN A 83 0.40 5.49 -11.93
CA ASN A 83 1.40 5.13 -12.92
C ASN A 83 1.12 5.81 -14.26
N THR A 84 2.19 6.15 -14.98
CA THR A 84 2.18 6.59 -16.38
C THR A 84 3.23 5.80 -17.17
N TYR A 85 3.02 5.64 -18.47
CA TYR A 85 3.83 4.75 -19.31
C TYR A 85 4.35 5.42 -20.59
N ASN A 86 3.92 6.64 -20.87
CA ASN A 86 4.32 7.38 -22.05
C ASN A 86 4.40 8.89 -21.78
N ARG A 87 5.02 9.62 -22.71
CA ARG A 87 5.25 11.06 -22.59
C ARG A 87 3.94 11.87 -22.59
N GLN A 88 2.92 11.39 -23.30
CA GLN A 88 1.63 12.07 -23.36
C GLN A 88 0.97 12.12 -21.97
N GLU A 89 0.96 11.01 -21.25
CA GLU A 89 0.42 10.95 -19.88
C GLU A 89 1.22 11.84 -18.89
N VAL A 90 2.53 11.95 -19.09
CA VAL A 90 3.39 12.88 -18.33
C VAL A 90 3.02 14.34 -18.63
N ALA A 91 2.78 14.68 -19.91
CA ALA A 91 2.34 16.01 -20.31
C ALA A 91 0.97 16.36 -19.70
N GLU A 92 0.04 15.41 -19.70
CA GLU A 92 -1.28 15.56 -19.08
C GLU A 92 -1.18 15.77 -17.55
N PHE A 93 -0.26 15.07 -16.88
CA PHE A 93 0.02 15.33 -15.47
C PHE A 93 0.54 16.75 -15.26
N TYR A 94 1.54 17.18 -16.03
CA TYR A 94 2.11 18.52 -15.94
C TYR A 94 1.03 19.61 -16.15
N GLN A 95 0.16 19.41 -17.13
CA GLN A 95 -0.97 20.30 -17.39
C GLN A 95 -1.98 20.32 -16.24
N ARG A 96 -2.37 19.15 -15.70
CA ARG A 96 -3.28 19.09 -14.53
C ARG A 96 -2.69 19.79 -13.31
N VAL A 97 -1.38 19.70 -13.09
CA VAL A 97 -0.71 20.45 -12.02
C VAL A 97 -0.80 21.95 -12.28
N SER A 98 -0.48 22.40 -13.49
CA SER A 98 -0.57 23.82 -13.88
C SER A 98 -1.99 24.38 -13.71
N GLU A 99 -3.00 23.64 -14.17
CA GLU A 99 -4.42 24.02 -14.01
C GLU A 99 -4.85 24.05 -12.54
N GLY A 100 -4.43 23.04 -11.76
CA GLY A 100 -4.72 22.94 -10.33
C GLY A 100 -4.07 24.03 -9.49
N LEU A 101 -2.96 24.59 -9.97
CA LEU A 101 -2.26 25.74 -9.39
C LEU A 101 -2.65 27.07 -10.04
N HIS A 102 -3.68 27.08 -10.92
CA HIS A 102 -4.18 28.29 -11.59
C HIS A 102 -3.11 29.06 -12.39
N GLY A 103 -2.12 28.35 -12.95
CA GLY A 103 -1.03 28.93 -13.71
C GLY A 103 0.11 29.51 -12.86
N GLU A 104 0.09 29.32 -11.54
CA GLU A 104 1.24 29.67 -10.69
C GLU A 104 2.48 28.87 -11.10
N PRO A 105 3.67 29.49 -11.10
CA PRO A 105 4.92 28.78 -11.38
C PRO A 105 5.15 27.65 -10.37
N PHE A 106 5.62 26.51 -10.85
CA PHE A 106 5.99 25.36 -10.02
C PHE A 106 7.24 24.66 -10.52
N GLU A 107 7.87 23.92 -9.63
CA GLU A 107 9.01 23.07 -9.94
C GLU A 107 8.65 21.61 -9.71
N ILE A 108 9.21 20.73 -10.52
CA ILE A 108 9.10 19.27 -10.34
C ILE A 108 10.44 18.74 -9.83
N CYS A 109 10.40 17.97 -8.76
CA CYS A 109 11.49 17.13 -8.32
C CYS A 109 11.38 15.78 -9.03
N CYS A 110 12.35 15.48 -9.91
CA CYS A 110 12.49 14.19 -10.57
C CYS A 110 13.38 13.28 -9.72
N GLU A 111 12.91 12.07 -9.44
CA GLU A 111 13.59 11.08 -8.60
C GLU A 111 13.58 9.72 -9.27
N LEU A 112 14.55 8.87 -8.94
CA LEU A 112 14.51 7.46 -9.32
C LEU A 112 13.42 6.71 -8.53
N LYS A 113 12.67 5.88 -9.22
CA LYS A 113 11.71 4.97 -8.60
C LYS A 113 12.42 3.67 -8.24
N PHE A 114 12.79 3.56 -6.98
CA PHE A 114 13.44 2.37 -6.46
C PHE A 114 12.46 1.19 -6.39
N ASP A 115 12.94 -0.01 -6.69
CA ASP A 115 12.15 -1.24 -6.68
C ASP A 115 12.49 -2.11 -5.47
N GLY A 116 11.76 -1.92 -4.39
CA GLY A 116 11.97 -2.58 -3.10
C GLY A 116 10.69 -2.73 -2.28
N LEU A 117 10.81 -2.60 -0.98
CA LEU A 117 9.71 -2.60 -0.02
C LEU A 117 9.61 -1.25 0.68
N SER A 118 8.47 -0.57 0.51
CA SER A 118 8.26 0.75 1.11
C SER A 118 8.23 0.67 2.63
N ILE A 119 8.90 1.63 3.27
CA ILE A 119 9.10 1.74 4.71
C ILE A 119 8.81 3.16 5.20
N SER A 120 8.28 3.26 6.41
CA SER A 120 8.16 4.49 7.19
C SER A 120 9.03 4.38 8.42
N LEU A 121 9.94 5.32 8.62
CA LEU A 121 10.84 5.42 9.77
C LEU A 121 10.42 6.60 10.63
N HIS A 122 10.15 6.35 11.91
CA HIS A 122 9.78 7.37 12.87
C HIS A 122 10.95 7.69 13.79
N TYR A 123 11.26 8.96 13.90
CA TYR A 123 12.32 9.50 14.74
C TYR A 123 11.75 10.45 15.79
N GLU A 124 12.20 10.29 17.01
CA GLU A 124 11.93 11.19 18.13
C GLU A 124 13.26 11.57 18.78
N GLN A 125 13.49 12.84 19.04
CA GLN A 125 14.73 13.36 19.63
C GLN A 125 16.00 12.84 18.94
N GLY A 126 15.95 12.76 17.61
CA GLY A 126 17.05 12.26 16.77
C GLY A 126 17.30 10.76 16.84
N ARG A 127 16.41 9.95 17.41
CA ARG A 127 16.54 8.49 17.58
C ARG A 127 15.47 7.72 16.82
N LEU A 128 15.85 6.61 16.19
CA LEU A 128 14.91 5.71 15.56
C LEU A 128 14.04 5.01 16.61
N VAL A 129 12.76 5.37 16.69
CA VAL A 129 11.80 4.75 17.62
C VAL A 129 11.02 3.62 16.97
N ARG A 130 10.66 3.75 15.68
CA ARG A 130 9.85 2.74 14.98
C ARG A 130 10.10 2.72 13.47
N ALA A 131 9.96 1.52 12.88
CA ALA A 131 9.98 1.30 11.45
C ALA A 131 8.81 0.40 11.06
N VAL A 132 7.95 0.88 10.13
CA VAL A 132 6.70 0.22 9.76
C VAL A 132 6.64 0.03 8.25
N THR A 133 6.34 -1.18 7.76
CA THR A 133 6.10 -1.43 6.33
C THR A 133 4.84 -0.71 5.87
N ARG A 134 4.73 -0.40 4.56
CA ARG A 134 3.52 0.24 4.03
C ARG A 134 2.24 -0.54 4.33
N GLY A 135 2.29 -1.88 4.31
CA GLY A 135 1.11 -2.72 4.47
C GLY A 135 0.03 -2.41 3.42
N ASP A 136 -1.18 -2.13 3.88
CA ASP A 136 -2.31 -1.74 3.03
C ASP A 136 -2.40 -0.21 2.78
N GLY A 137 -1.45 0.54 3.34
CA GLY A 137 -1.39 2.00 3.27
C GLY A 137 -2.01 2.72 4.47
N VAL A 138 -2.84 2.04 5.25
CA VAL A 138 -3.40 2.53 6.53
C VAL A 138 -2.63 1.95 7.71
N GLN A 139 -2.25 0.68 7.64
CA GLN A 139 -1.51 -0.04 8.66
C GLN A 139 -0.47 -0.96 8.04
N GLY A 140 0.62 -1.20 8.75
CA GLY A 140 1.73 -2.06 8.32
C GLY A 140 2.31 -2.88 9.45
N ASP A 141 3.33 -3.68 9.14
CA ASP A 141 4.01 -4.52 10.10
C ASP A 141 5.16 -3.73 10.75
N ASP A 142 5.28 -3.78 12.07
CA ASP A 142 6.42 -3.23 12.81
C ASP A 142 7.65 -4.11 12.57
N VAL A 143 8.60 -3.59 11.81
CA VAL A 143 9.85 -4.27 11.44
C VAL A 143 11.07 -3.57 12.06
N THR A 144 10.88 -2.83 13.14
CA THR A 144 11.91 -1.99 13.77
C THR A 144 13.19 -2.76 14.07
N GLN A 145 13.08 -3.97 14.63
CA GLN A 145 14.25 -4.80 14.96
C GLN A 145 15.05 -5.18 13.71
N ASN A 146 14.36 -5.50 12.62
CA ASN A 146 15.00 -5.84 11.36
C ASN A 146 15.65 -4.61 10.70
N VAL A 147 14.96 -3.47 10.71
CA VAL A 147 15.49 -2.21 10.16
C VAL A 147 16.73 -1.73 10.92
N ARG A 148 16.82 -1.96 12.22
CA ARG A 148 18.04 -1.64 13.01
C ARG A 148 19.30 -2.33 12.48
N THR A 149 19.16 -3.47 11.80
CA THR A 149 20.30 -4.16 11.17
C THR A 149 20.74 -3.54 9.85
N ILE A 150 19.93 -2.66 9.23
CA ILE A 150 20.25 -1.98 7.96
C ILE A 150 21.23 -0.84 8.24
N ARG A 151 22.43 -0.98 7.71
CA ARG A 151 23.55 -0.10 8.07
C ARG A 151 23.40 1.33 7.56
N SER A 152 22.70 1.54 6.45
CA SER A 152 22.39 2.87 5.88
C SER A 152 21.27 3.61 6.61
N VAL A 153 20.57 2.97 7.56
CA VAL A 153 19.57 3.64 8.41
C VAL A 153 20.26 4.13 9.70
N PRO A 154 20.30 5.45 9.97
CA PRO A 154 20.85 5.98 11.21
C PRO A 154 20.00 5.53 12.41
N LEU A 155 20.59 4.95 13.44
CA LEU A 155 19.89 4.64 14.70
C LEU A 155 19.78 5.87 15.59
N ALA A 156 20.77 6.75 15.51
CA ALA A 156 20.80 8.07 16.14
C ALA A 156 21.36 9.09 15.13
N LEU A 157 20.79 10.28 15.12
CA LEU A 157 21.20 11.39 14.27
C LEU A 157 22.35 12.17 14.91
N PRO A 158 23.21 12.84 14.12
CA PRO A 158 24.33 13.63 14.63
C PRO A 158 23.85 14.74 15.57
N ALA A 159 24.49 14.87 16.73
CA ALA A 159 24.22 15.96 17.65
C ALA A 159 24.56 17.31 17.03
N GLY A 160 23.73 18.32 17.28
CA GLY A 160 23.94 19.70 16.79
C GLY A 160 23.52 19.92 15.32
N ALA A 161 22.93 18.95 14.65
CA ALA A 161 22.26 19.16 13.37
C ALA A 161 20.83 19.67 13.59
N ASP A 162 20.32 20.44 12.64
CA ASP A 162 18.99 21.08 12.69
C ASP A 162 17.92 20.11 12.20
N TRP A 163 17.65 19.05 12.97
CA TRP A 163 16.58 18.08 12.71
C TRP A 163 15.39 18.34 13.63
N PRO A 164 14.14 18.07 13.14
CA PRO A 164 12.92 18.22 13.95
C PRO A 164 12.89 17.26 15.13
N GLU A 165 12.28 17.68 16.26
CA GLU A 165 12.16 16.85 17.45
C GLU A 165 11.43 15.52 17.18
N GLU A 166 10.37 15.57 16.37
CA GLU A 166 9.61 14.41 15.88
C GLU A 166 9.39 14.52 14.38
N PHE A 167 9.70 13.45 13.64
CA PHE A 167 9.42 13.37 12.20
C PHE A 167 9.31 11.92 11.72
N GLU A 168 8.70 11.78 10.56
CA GLU A 168 8.62 10.55 9.78
C GLU A 168 9.41 10.72 8.48
N ILE A 169 10.27 9.76 8.14
CA ILE A 169 10.91 9.73 6.83
C ILE A 169 10.60 8.42 6.14
N ARG A 170 10.11 8.51 4.90
CA ARG A 170 9.70 7.36 4.09
C ARG A 170 10.72 7.05 3.02
N GLY A 171 10.83 5.77 2.71
CA GLY A 171 11.76 5.29 1.72
C GLY A 171 11.44 3.90 1.20
N GLU A 172 12.43 3.31 0.56
CA GLU A 172 12.39 1.96 0.03
C GLU A 172 13.55 1.15 0.60
N VAL A 173 13.25 0.01 1.21
CA VAL A 173 14.25 -0.99 1.60
C VAL A 173 14.51 -1.88 0.41
N LEU A 174 15.78 -2.05 0.07
CA LEU A 174 16.26 -2.66 -1.15
C LEU A 174 17.28 -3.76 -0.86
N MET A 175 17.45 -4.67 -1.81
CA MET A 175 18.61 -5.56 -1.85
C MET A 175 19.53 -5.11 -2.99
N PRO A 176 20.74 -4.61 -2.70
CA PRO A 176 21.72 -4.27 -3.74
C PRO A 176 22.05 -5.47 -4.62
N TRP A 177 22.36 -5.25 -5.90
CA TRP A 177 22.72 -6.32 -6.85
C TRP A 177 23.87 -7.18 -6.34
N ALA A 178 24.87 -6.59 -5.68
CA ALA A 178 25.98 -7.33 -5.09
C ALA A 178 25.52 -8.34 -4.03
N SER A 179 24.62 -7.91 -3.12
CA SER A 179 24.03 -8.79 -2.10
C SER A 179 23.17 -9.88 -2.71
N PHE A 180 22.32 -9.52 -3.69
CA PHE A 180 21.43 -10.45 -4.38
C PHE A 180 22.21 -11.55 -5.11
N ASN A 181 23.25 -11.17 -5.86
CA ASN A 181 24.08 -12.13 -6.60
C ASN A 181 24.87 -13.05 -5.66
N ARG A 182 25.43 -12.50 -4.58
CA ARG A 182 26.12 -13.29 -3.54
C ARG A 182 25.18 -14.34 -2.94
N LEU A 183 24.00 -13.91 -2.49
CA LEU A 183 23.03 -14.83 -1.86
C LEU A 183 22.52 -15.90 -2.83
N ASN A 184 22.30 -15.57 -4.10
CA ASN A 184 21.91 -16.58 -5.09
C ASN A 184 23.04 -17.56 -5.38
N ALA A 185 24.30 -17.13 -5.41
CA ALA A 185 25.44 -18.04 -5.55
C ALA A 185 25.61 -18.98 -4.32
N GLU A 186 25.29 -18.51 -3.12
CA GLU A 186 25.24 -19.32 -1.90
C GLU A 186 24.13 -20.38 -2.00
N ARG A 187 22.91 -19.97 -2.36
CA ARG A 187 21.75 -20.88 -2.51
C ARG A 187 21.95 -21.93 -3.61
N GLU A 188 22.57 -21.55 -4.72
CA GLU A 188 22.89 -22.48 -5.80
C GLU A 188 23.87 -23.57 -5.33
N ARG A 189 24.87 -23.19 -4.55
CA ARG A 189 25.82 -24.18 -3.96
C ARG A 189 25.12 -25.12 -2.97
N ASP A 190 24.14 -24.61 -2.23
CA ASP A 190 23.43 -25.37 -1.21
C ASP A 190 22.22 -26.14 -1.79
N GLY A 191 21.96 -26.03 -3.10
CA GLY A 191 20.86 -26.70 -3.80
C GLY A 191 19.47 -26.10 -3.46
N GLU A 192 19.43 -24.88 -2.95
CA GLU A 192 18.20 -24.19 -2.59
C GLU A 192 17.60 -23.41 -3.79
N PRO A 193 16.28 -23.19 -3.81
CA PRO A 193 15.64 -22.33 -4.82
C PRO A 193 16.20 -20.92 -4.80
N LEU A 194 16.56 -20.38 -5.96
CA LEU A 194 17.08 -19.02 -6.08
C LEU A 194 16.03 -17.96 -5.76
N PHE A 195 16.46 -16.81 -5.26
CA PHE A 195 15.61 -15.63 -5.19
C PHE A 195 15.26 -15.15 -6.60
N ALA A 196 14.00 -14.84 -6.82
CA ALA A 196 13.49 -14.47 -8.13
C ALA A 196 13.98 -13.09 -8.63
N ASN A 197 14.03 -12.10 -7.75
CA ASN A 197 14.52 -10.76 -8.03
C ASN A 197 14.91 -10.04 -6.71
N PRO A 198 15.66 -8.91 -6.79
CA PRO A 198 16.07 -8.16 -5.61
C PRO A 198 14.91 -7.67 -4.74
N ARG A 199 13.79 -7.24 -5.34
CA ARG A 199 12.60 -6.77 -4.60
C ARG A 199 12.01 -7.88 -3.73
N ASN A 200 11.76 -9.06 -4.30
CA ASN A 200 11.20 -10.19 -3.56
C ASN A 200 12.17 -10.68 -2.48
N ALA A 201 13.48 -10.70 -2.79
CA ALA A 201 14.52 -11.03 -1.85
C ALA A 201 14.58 -10.03 -0.68
N ALA A 202 14.48 -8.72 -0.95
CA ALA A 202 14.42 -7.67 0.07
C ALA A 202 13.17 -7.81 0.95
N SER A 203 11.99 -7.98 0.33
CA SER A 203 10.72 -8.12 1.05
C SER A 203 10.69 -9.35 1.96
N GLY A 204 11.08 -10.51 1.45
CA GLY A 204 11.15 -11.74 2.23
C GLY A 204 12.21 -11.68 3.33
N THR A 205 13.32 -10.98 3.10
CA THR A 205 14.37 -10.77 4.11
C THR A 205 13.89 -9.84 5.21
N LEU A 206 13.34 -8.65 4.87
CA LEU A 206 12.89 -7.67 5.86
C LEU A 206 11.78 -8.22 6.76
N LYS A 207 10.97 -9.16 6.26
CA LYS A 207 9.92 -9.86 7.02
C LYS A 207 10.38 -11.19 7.64
N SER A 208 11.68 -11.45 7.68
CA SER A 208 12.22 -12.60 8.40
C SER A 208 12.00 -12.43 9.90
N LYS A 209 11.60 -13.53 10.56
CA LYS A 209 11.45 -13.57 12.02
C LYS A 209 12.80 -13.53 12.75
N ASN A 210 13.89 -13.84 12.05
CA ASN A 210 15.26 -13.84 12.57
C ASN A 210 16.02 -12.62 12.06
N SER A 211 16.25 -11.63 12.91
CA SER A 211 16.96 -10.40 12.56
C SER A 211 18.46 -10.59 12.31
N SER A 212 19.07 -11.67 12.82
CA SER A 212 20.45 -12.07 12.50
C SER A 212 20.57 -12.44 11.01
N THR A 213 19.59 -13.17 10.47
CA THR A 213 19.50 -13.46 9.03
C THR A 213 19.37 -12.18 8.21
N VAL A 214 18.57 -11.20 8.69
CA VAL A 214 18.42 -9.89 8.01
C VAL A 214 19.75 -9.15 7.94
N ALA A 215 20.49 -9.11 9.05
CA ALA A 215 21.81 -8.47 9.13
C ALA A 215 22.82 -9.05 8.12
N GLN A 216 22.84 -10.38 7.96
CA GLN A 216 23.76 -11.09 7.05
C GLN A 216 23.43 -10.86 5.57
N ARG A 217 22.17 -10.62 5.23
CA ARG A 217 21.71 -10.50 3.84
C ARG A 217 22.02 -9.16 3.19
N GLY A 218 22.43 -8.14 3.96
CA GLY A 218 22.93 -6.88 3.43
C GLY A 218 21.87 -6.06 2.69
N LEU A 219 20.76 -5.76 3.37
CA LEU A 219 19.75 -4.82 2.87
C LEU A 219 20.28 -3.38 2.94
N ASP A 220 19.70 -2.52 2.11
CA ASP A 220 19.97 -1.09 2.03
C ASP A 220 18.63 -0.30 2.05
N ALA A 221 18.66 1.01 2.33
CA ALA A 221 17.48 1.84 2.35
C ALA A 221 17.74 3.21 1.72
N TYR A 222 16.92 3.59 0.73
CA TYR A 222 16.92 4.92 0.14
C TYR A 222 15.67 5.68 0.57
N LEU A 223 15.86 6.83 1.24
CA LEU A 223 14.76 7.64 1.73
C LEU A 223 14.41 8.72 0.71
N TYR A 224 13.10 9.00 0.56
CA TYR A 224 12.61 9.87 -0.52
C TYR A 224 11.45 10.79 -0.12
N TYR A 225 11.01 10.81 1.15
CA TYR A 225 9.94 11.70 1.58
C TYR A 225 10.00 11.98 3.08
N LEU A 226 10.19 13.26 3.43
CA LEU A 226 10.22 13.75 4.81
C LEU A 226 8.86 14.32 5.20
N LEU A 227 8.36 13.96 6.38
CA LEU A 227 7.07 14.33 6.93
C LEU A 227 7.24 14.74 8.39
N GLY A 228 6.61 15.81 8.79
CA GLY A 228 6.63 16.34 10.15
C GLY A 228 5.92 17.69 10.17
N ASP A 229 5.67 18.20 11.35
CA ASP A 229 5.04 19.51 11.51
C ASP A 229 6.12 20.62 11.47
N ASP A 230 7.32 20.35 12.01
CA ASP A 230 8.47 21.26 12.08
C ASP A 230 9.59 20.93 11.07
N ILE A 231 9.24 20.48 9.85
CA ILE A 231 10.23 20.20 8.80
C ILE A 231 10.90 21.48 8.32
N PRO A 232 12.18 21.45 7.81
CA PRO A 232 13.00 22.64 7.60
C PRO A 232 12.40 23.70 6.69
N GLY A 233 11.55 23.34 5.71
CA GLY A 233 10.98 24.33 4.79
C GLY A 233 9.96 23.77 3.82
N ASP A 234 9.50 24.64 2.90
CA ASP A 234 8.47 24.30 1.92
C ASP A 234 8.98 23.48 0.70
N SER A 235 10.30 23.37 0.53
CA SER A 235 10.87 22.64 -0.62
C SER A 235 11.14 21.18 -0.29
N HIS A 236 10.44 20.26 -0.96
CA HIS A 236 10.68 18.82 -0.87
C HIS A 236 12.16 18.45 -1.15
N TYR A 237 12.73 19.03 -2.22
CA TYR A 237 14.14 18.79 -2.57
C TYR A 237 15.08 19.27 -1.46
N ALA A 238 14.90 20.48 -0.94
CA ALA A 238 15.74 21.04 0.12
C ALA A 238 15.61 20.23 1.42
N ASN A 239 14.41 19.78 1.79
CA ASN A 239 14.15 18.93 2.95
C ASN A 239 14.88 17.58 2.85
N LEU A 240 14.95 16.98 1.65
CA LEU A 240 15.73 15.76 1.44
C LEU A 240 17.24 16.02 1.46
N GLN A 241 17.72 17.18 1.00
CA GLN A 241 19.13 17.56 1.16
C GLN A 241 19.48 17.76 2.65
N ALA A 242 18.59 18.37 3.44
CA ALA A 242 18.74 18.46 4.90
C ALA A 242 18.78 17.05 5.52
N ALA A 243 17.84 16.17 5.16
CA ALA A 243 17.84 14.79 5.65
C ALA A 243 19.15 14.04 5.29
N ARG A 244 19.73 14.30 4.12
CA ARG A 244 21.07 13.77 3.78
C ARG A 244 22.15 14.25 4.76
N SER A 245 22.13 15.51 5.15
CA SER A 245 23.09 16.04 6.13
C SER A 245 22.90 15.45 7.52
N TRP A 246 21.71 14.92 7.85
CA TRP A 246 21.42 14.20 9.09
C TRP A 246 21.88 12.74 9.08
N GLY A 247 22.37 12.25 7.94
CA GLY A 247 22.90 10.90 7.80
C GLY A 247 22.02 9.91 7.06
N PHE A 248 20.91 10.36 6.49
CA PHE A 248 20.07 9.48 5.68
C PHE A 248 20.64 9.27 4.27
N GLN A 249 20.50 8.06 3.75
CA GLN A 249 20.85 7.76 2.38
C GLN A 249 19.75 8.28 1.44
N ILE A 250 20.01 9.42 0.82
CA ILE A 250 19.16 10.08 -0.15
C ILE A 250 19.81 9.96 -1.54
N SER A 251 19.01 9.65 -2.56
CA SER A 251 19.52 9.53 -3.94
C SER A 251 20.28 10.79 -4.38
N LYS A 252 21.47 10.61 -4.94
CA LYS A 252 22.25 11.70 -5.53
C LYS A 252 21.71 12.16 -6.89
N HIS A 253 20.80 11.38 -7.46
CA HIS A 253 20.28 11.55 -8.82
C HIS A 253 18.98 12.36 -8.90
N MET A 254 18.54 12.96 -7.77
CA MET A 254 17.39 13.87 -7.77
C MET A 254 17.73 15.14 -8.57
N LYS A 255 16.75 15.62 -9.34
CA LYS A 255 16.89 16.86 -10.13
C LYS A 255 15.64 17.73 -10.01
N LEU A 256 15.82 19.03 -9.74
CA LEU A 256 14.76 20.03 -9.87
C LEU A 256 14.67 20.51 -11.31
N VAL A 257 13.47 20.56 -11.84
CA VAL A 257 13.19 20.97 -13.21
C VAL A 257 11.96 21.90 -13.25
N ARG A 258 11.91 22.75 -14.29
CA ARG A 258 10.86 23.77 -14.48
C ARG A 258 10.10 23.62 -15.79
N SER A 259 10.51 22.72 -16.64
CA SER A 259 9.88 22.51 -17.94
C SER A 259 9.57 21.04 -18.18
N LEU A 260 8.59 20.81 -19.04
CA LEU A 260 8.24 19.45 -19.49
C LEU A 260 9.40 18.81 -20.27
N GLN A 261 10.19 19.60 -21.01
CA GLN A 261 11.34 19.08 -21.75
C GLN A 261 12.43 18.56 -20.80
N ASP A 262 12.72 19.27 -19.71
CA ASP A 262 13.68 18.79 -18.70
C ASP A 262 13.26 17.47 -18.05
N ILE A 263 11.93 17.26 -17.91
CA ILE A 263 11.39 15.97 -17.43
C ILE A 263 11.69 14.87 -18.46
N TYR A 264 11.46 15.13 -19.74
CA TYR A 264 11.73 14.15 -20.80
C TYR A 264 13.23 13.83 -20.89
N ASP A 265 14.10 14.82 -20.76
CA ASP A 265 15.55 14.63 -20.77
C ASP A 265 16.00 13.75 -19.57
N TYR A 266 15.37 13.94 -18.41
CA TYR A 266 15.62 13.10 -17.24
C TYR A 266 15.14 11.66 -17.46
N ILE A 267 13.97 11.47 -18.07
CA ILE A 267 13.41 10.15 -18.43
C ILE A 267 14.37 9.42 -19.39
N ASP A 268 14.78 10.07 -20.48
CA ASP A 268 15.64 9.48 -21.51
C ASP A 268 17.01 9.07 -20.96
N HIS A 269 17.59 9.94 -20.12
CA HIS A 269 18.86 9.64 -19.45
C HIS A 269 18.74 8.36 -18.60
N TRP A 270 17.72 8.26 -17.75
CA TRP A 270 17.60 7.14 -16.82
C TRP A 270 17.02 5.88 -17.45
N ASP A 271 16.34 5.94 -18.56
CA ASP A 271 15.93 4.74 -19.29
C ASP A 271 17.16 3.91 -19.73
N THR A 272 18.28 4.57 -19.99
CA THR A 272 19.54 3.93 -20.35
C THR A 272 20.44 3.66 -19.15
N GLU A 273 20.69 4.69 -18.32
CA GLU A 273 21.72 4.66 -17.26
C GLU A 273 21.31 3.86 -16.03
N ARG A 274 20.01 3.60 -15.82
CA ARG A 274 19.51 2.80 -14.67
C ARG A 274 20.13 1.41 -14.57
N LYS A 275 20.57 0.84 -15.68
CA LYS A 275 21.19 -0.50 -15.75
C LYS A 275 22.52 -0.58 -15.01
N PHE A 276 23.18 0.57 -14.79
CA PHE A 276 24.46 0.67 -14.09
C PHE A 276 24.31 1.02 -12.61
N LEU A 277 23.09 1.20 -12.13
CA LEU A 277 22.85 1.47 -10.72
C LEU A 277 23.12 0.23 -9.85
N PRO A 278 23.61 0.43 -8.62
CA PRO A 278 23.88 -0.68 -7.70
C PRO A 278 22.58 -1.35 -7.16
N VAL A 279 21.43 -0.74 -7.43
CA VAL A 279 20.10 -1.17 -6.96
C VAL A 279 19.08 -1.16 -8.10
N ALA A 280 18.04 -1.96 -7.99
CA ALA A 280 16.98 -2.04 -8.98
C ALA A 280 16.09 -0.78 -8.94
N THR A 281 15.72 -0.29 -10.14
CA THR A 281 14.78 0.82 -10.34
C THR A 281 13.81 0.47 -11.46
N ASP A 282 12.51 0.75 -11.28
CA ASP A 282 11.44 0.42 -12.23
C ASP A 282 10.84 1.64 -12.94
N GLY A 283 11.38 2.84 -12.70
CA GLY A 283 10.86 4.06 -13.27
C GLY A 283 11.43 5.33 -12.65
N ILE A 284 10.64 6.37 -12.74
CA ILE A 284 10.93 7.71 -12.22
C ILE A 284 9.70 8.17 -11.42
N VAL A 285 9.92 8.94 -10.37
CA VAL A 285 8.86 9.64 -9.64
C VAL A 285 8.99 11.14 -9.89
N LEU A 286 7.89 11.74 -10.28
CA LEU A 286 7.76 13.18 -10.49
C LEU A 286 6.91 13.75 -9.36
N LYS A 287 7.44 14.73 -8.62
CA LYS A 287 6.76 15.36 -7.48
C LYS A 287 6.81 16.88 -7.62
N VAL A 288 5.71 17.56 -7.34
CA VAL A 288 5.73 19.02 -7.18
C VAL A 288 6.62 19.37 -5.98
N ASN A 289 7.55 20.30 -6.15
CA ASN A 289 8.58 20.57 -5.15
C ASN A 289 8.07 21.33 -3.92
N SER A 290 7.16 22.30 -4.08
CA SER A 290 6.59 23.06 -2.97
C SER A 290 5.57 22.23 -2.20
N LEU A 291 5.76 22.07 -0.89
CA LEU A 291 4.82 21.36 -0.01
C LEU A 291 3.49 22.13 0.14
N ALA A 292 3.51 23.46 0.07
CA ALA A 292 2.31 24.27 0.05
C ALA A 292 1.48 23.99 -1.21
N GLN A 293 2.12 23.90 -2.38
CA GLN A 293 1.46 23.53 -3.63
C GLN A 293 0.97 22.07 -3.60
N GLN A 294 1.73 21.13 -2.99
CA GLN A 294 1.26 19.76 -2.78
C GLN A 294 -0.03 19.71 -1.95
N ARG A 295 -0.11 20.49 -0.87
CA ARG A 295 -1.32 20.60 -0.04
C ARG A 295 -2.48 21.21 -0.82
N SER A 296 -2.23 22.22 -1.66
CA SER A 296 -3.25 22.86 -2.51
C SER A 296 -3.83 21.89 -3.55
N LEU A 297 -2.99 21.11 -4.21
CA LEU A 297 -3.39 20.10 -5.20
C LEU A 297 -4.15 18.94 -4.55
N GLY A 298 -3.78 18.58 -3.31
CA GLY A 298 -4.43 17.55 -2.54
C GLY A 298 -4.20 16.15 -3.10
N MET A 299 -5.07 15.22 -2.70
CA MET A 299 -4.96 13.81 -3.06
C MET A 299 -6.34 13.20 -3.38
N THR A 300 -6.35 12.05 -4.02
CA THR A 300 -7.53 11.20 -4.20
C THR A 300 -7.52 10.13 -3.09
N ALA A 301 -8.55 9.31 -3.03
CA ALA A 301 -8.58 8.15 -2.12
C ALA A 301 -7.43 7.14 -2.35
N LYS A 302 -6.78 7.17 -3.51
CA LYS A 302 -5.76 6.18 -3.91
C LYS A 302 -4.36 6.77 -4.09
N SER A 303 -4.27 8.03 -4.53
CA SER A 303 -2.98 8.63 -4.92
C SER A 303 -2.98 10.15 -4.74
N PRO A 304 -1.80 10.76 -4.50
CA PRO A 304 -1.64 12.21 -4.51
C PRO A 304 -1.85 12.77 -5.94
N ARG A 305 -2.36 14.00 -6.03
CA ARG A 305 -2.51 14.71 -7.31
C ARG A 305 -1.22 15.43 -7.75
N TRP A 306 -0.31 15.64 -6.80
CA TRP A 306 0.95 16.35 -6.96
C TRP A 306 2.13 15.44 -7.30
N ALA A 307 1.92 14.12 -7.42
CA ALA A 307 2.97 13.18 -7.78
C ALA A 307 2.45 12.07 -8.68
N ILE A 308 3.31 11.61 -9.59
CA ILE A 308 3.10 10.42 -10.42
C ILE A 308 4.36 9.58 -10.51
N ALA A 309 4.20 8.32 -10.88
CA ALA A 309 5.28 7.42 -11.25
C ALA A 309 5.26 7.20 -12.76
N TYR A 310 6.35 7.54 -13.45
CA TYR A 310 6.60 7.12 -14.83
C TYR A 310 7.33 5.79 -14.80
N LYS A 311 6.77 4.78 -15.44
CA LYS A 311 7.40 3.46 -15.57
C LYS A 311 8.09 3.32 -16.91
N PHE A 312 9.33 2.84 -16.88
CA PHE A 312 10.04 2.51 -18.10
C PHE A 312 9.33 1.41 -18.90
N LYS A 313 9.62 1.32 -20.18
CA LYS A 313 9.08 0.23 -20.99
C LYS A 313 9.52 -1.11 -20.42
N ALA A 314 8.57 -2.02 -20.29
CA ALA A 314 8.85 -3.36 -19.85
C ALA A 314 9.74 -4.08 -20.88
N GLU A 315 10.67 -4.91 -20.39
CA GLU A 315 11.40 -5.83 -21.26
C GLU A 315 10.41 -6.81 -21.89
N GLN A 316 10.64 -7.12 -23.16
CA GLN A 316 9.86 -8.12 -23.91
C GLN A 316 10.79 -9.23 -24.35
N GLU A 317 10.33 -10.46 -24.17
CA GLU A 317 11.07 -11.65 -24.57
C GLU A 317 10.17 -12.57 -25.40
N GLU A 318 10.79 -13.25 -26.36
CA GLU A 318 10.11 -14.22 -27.21
C GLU A 318 10.08 -15.60 -26.55
N THR A 319 8.92 -16.27 -26.63
CA THR A 319 8.77 -17.65 -26.17
C THR A 319 7.71 -18.38 -26.99
N ILE A 320 7.55 -19.69 -26.77
CA ILE A 320 6.61 -20.54 -27.51
C ILE A 320 5.40 -20.86 -26.63
N LEU A 321 4.19 -20.58 -27.17
CA LEU A 321 2.93 -20.92 -26.53
C LEU A 321 2.69 -22.43 -26.57
N ARG A 322 2.52 -23.05 -25.41
CA ARG A 322 2.29 -24.52 -25.30
C ARG A 322 0.83 -24.86 -25.06
N GLN A 323 0.12 -24.04 -24.30
CA GLN A 323 -1.28 -24.28 -23.94
C GLN A 323 -1.95 -23.00 -23.47
N VAL A 324 -3.24 -22.86 -23.65
CA VAL A 324 -4.08 -21.88 -22.95
C VAL A 324 -4.99 -22.62 -21.99
N VAL A 325 -4.94 -22.22 -20.70
CA VAL A 325 -5.82 -22.71 -19.65
C VAL A 325 -6.70 -21.58 -19.15
N PHE A 326 -7.88 -21.92 -18.62
CA PHE A 326 -8.83 -20.93 -18.12
C PHE A 326 -8.97 -21.06 -16.62
N GLN A 327 -8.81 -19.95 -15.91
CA GLN A 327 -8.88 -19.88 -14.45
C GLN A 327 -10.08 -19.08 -14.02
N VAL A 328 -10.81 -19.59 -13.02
CA VAL A 328 -11.94 -18.88 -12.41
C VAL A 328 -11.43 -18.13 -11.20
N GLY A 329 -11.55 -16.80 -11.22
CA GLY A 329 -11.20 -15.95 -10.08
C GLY A 329 -12.33 -15.90 -9.04
N ARG A 330 -12.03 -15.31 -7.90
CA ARG A 330 -12.94 -15.16 -6.73
C ARG A 330 -14.28 -14.47 -7.06
N THR A 331 -14.30 -13.61 -8.09
CA THR A 331 -15.51 -12.91 -8.53
C THR A 331 -16.28 -13.66 -9.60
N GLY A 332 -15.85 -14.89 -9.96
CA GLY A 332 -16.37 -15.65 -11.07
C GLY A 332 -15.77 -15.29 -12.42
N ALA A 333 -14.95 -14.25 -12.51
CA ALA A 333 -14.30 -13.87 -13.75
C ALA A 333 -13.38 -14.99 -14.25
N VAL A 334 -13.55 -15.36 -15.53
CA VAL A 334 -12.74 -16.40 -16.19
C VAL A 334 -11.62 -15.74 -16.97
N THR A 335 -10.39 -16.01 -16.54
CA THR A 335 -9.19 -15.43 -17.13
C THR A 335 -8.44 -16.49 -17.94
N PRO A 336 -8.17 -16.25 -19.25
CA PRO A 336 -7.30 -17.12 -20.03
C PRO A 336 -5.84 -16.89 -19.65
N VAL A 337 -5.09 -17.98 -19.46
CA VAL A 337 -3.68 -17.97 -19.07
C VAL A 337 -2.89 -18.85 -20.04
N ALA A 338 -1.89 -18.27 -20.66
CA ALA A 338 -0.94 -18.98 -21.51
C ALA A 338 0.11 -19.71 -20.67
N ASN A 339 0.29 -21.00 -20.91
CA ASN A 339 1.46 -21.76 -20.49
C ASN A 339 2.46 -21.77 -21.66
N MET A 340 3.73 -21.47 -21.37
CA MET A 340 4.76 -21.21 -22.38
C MET A 340 6.05 -21.95 -22.02
N ASP A 341 6.96 -22.04 -22.99
CA ASP A 341 8.33 -22.44 -22.66
C ASP A 341 8.94 -21.45 -21.68
N PRO A 342 9.79 -21.93 -20.76
CA PRO A 342 10.42 -21.05 -19.77
C PRO A 342 11.29 -20.00 -20.44
N VAL A 343 11.05 -18.72 -20.12
CA VAL A 343 11.81 -17.58 -20.63
C VAL A 343 12.30 -16.71 -19.49
N GLN A 344 13.52 -16.17 -19.60
CA GLN A 344 14.05 -15.21 -18.64
C GLN A 344 13.49 -13.82 -18.97
N LEU A 345 12.84 -13.18 -18.00
CA LEU A 345 12.21 -11.88 -18.19
C LEU A 345 12.32 -11.06 -16.90
N ALA A 346 12.97 -9.91 -16.98
CA ALA A 346 13.23 -9.04 -15.84
C ALA A 346 13.75 -9.81 -14.61
N GLY A 347 14.83 -10.58 -14.80
CA GLY A 347 15.50 -11.33 -13.75
C GLY A 347 14.77 -12.56 -13.19
N THR A 348 13.62 -12.96 -13.76
CA THR A 348 12.89 -14.16 -13.33
C THR A 348 12.56 -15.08 -14.49
N GLN A 349 12.48 -16.40 -14.19
CA GLN A 349 11.98 -17.35 -15.16
C GLN A 349 10.45 -17.33 -15.19
N VAL A 350 9.88 -17.00 -16.35
CA VAL A 350 8.44 -16.94 -16.60
C VAL A 350 8.01 -18.15 -17.42
N ARG A 351 6.92 -18.82 -17.02
CA ARG A 351 6.32 -19.98 -17.70
C ARG A 351 4.83 -19.77 -17.99
N ARG A 352 4.24 -18.74 -17.39
CA ARG A 352 2.80 -18.46 -17.50
C ARG A 352 2.59 -16.97 -17.67
N ALA A 353 1.69 -16.58 -18.55
CA ALA A 353 1.31 -15.19 -18.79
C ALA A 353 -0.20 -15.04 -18.95
N THR A 354 -0.76 -13.93 -18.49
CA THR A 354 -2.19 -13.66 -18.68
C THR A 354 -2.48 -13.25 -20.12
N LEU A 355 -3.66 -13.64 -20.60
CA LEU A 355 -4.26 -13.17 -21.84
C LEU A 355 -5.44 -12.21 -21.56
N HIS A 356 -5.54 -11.73 -20.34
CA HIS A 356 -6.55 -10.79 -19.84
C HIS A 356 -7.99 -11.29 -19.95
N ASN A 357 -8.55 -11.35 -21.17
CA ASN A 357 -9.95 -11.69 -21.44
C ASN A 357 -10.12 -12.25 -22.86
N ALA A 358 -11.36 -12.56 -23.23
CA ALA A 358 -11.71 -13.11 -24.54
C ALA A 358 -11.36 -12.17 -25.70
N ASP A 359 -11.50 -10.85 -25.53
CA ASP A 359 -11.27 -9.88 -26.61
C ASP A 359 -9.78 -9.80 -26.96
N VAL A 360 -8.91 -9.71 -25.93
CA VAL A 360 -7.44 -9.73 -26.13
C VAL A 360 -7.00 -11.07 -26.74
N MET A 361 -7.55 -12.19 -26.26
CA MET A 361 -7.24 -13.50 -26.79
C MET A 361 -7.64 -13.62 -28.29
N ALA A 362 -8.81 -13.07 -28.66
CA ALA A 362 -9.27 -13.03 -30.03
C ALA A 362 -8.38 -12.15 -30.94
N GLN A 363 -7.90 -10.99 -30.42
CA GLN A 363 -7.00 -10.09 -31.16
C GLN A 363 -5.64 -10.72 -31.46
N LEU A 364 -5.14 -11.56 -30.55
CA LEU A 364 -3.83 -12.19 -30.68
C LEU A 364 -3.82 -13.40 -31.63
N HIS A 365 -4.98 -13.93 -32.06
CA HIS A 365 -5.12 -15.05 -32.99
C HIS A 365 -4.19 -16.24 -32.68
N LEU A 366 -4.16 -16.66 -31.42
CA LEU A 366 -3.17 -17.60 -30.87
C LEU A 366 -3.45 -19.07 -31.29
N HIS A 367 -2.36 -19.81 -31.55
CA HIS A 367 -2.36 -21.26 -31.75
C HIS A 367 -1.29 -21.91 -30.89
N VAL A 368 -1.47 -23.16 -30.54
CA VAL A 368 -0.40 -23.92 -29.88
C VAL A 368 0.82 -23.99 -30.79
N GLY A 369 2.00 -23.68 -30.25
CA GLY A 369 3.25 -23.62 -30.98
C GLY A 369 3.58 -22.24 -31.57
N ASP A 370 2.76 -21.22 -31.36
CA ASP A 370 3.06 -19.86 -31.79
C ASP A 370 4.19 -19.25 -31.00
N HIS A 371 5.01 -18.44 -31.65
CA HIS A 371 5.97 -17.56 -31.05
C HIS A 371 5.29 -16.29 -30.60
N VAL A 372 5.40 -15.99 -29.33
CA VAL A 372 4.70 -14.86 -28.69
C VAL A 372 5.68 -13.98 -27.93
N LEU A 373 5.40 -12.68 -27.90
CA LEU A 373 6.13 -11.72 -27.07
C LEU A 373 5.46 -11.60 -25.70
N VAL A 374 6.27 -11.76 -24.67
CA VAL A 374 5.87 -11.67 -23.27
C VAL A 374 6.53 -10.49 -22.62
N GLU A 375 5.77 -9.71 -21.85
CA GLU A 375 6.29 -8.67 -20.99
C GLU A 375 5.69 -8.78 -19.59
N LYS A 376 6.32 -8.16 -18.58
CA LYS A 376 5.73 -8.01 -17.25
C LYS A 376 4.99 -6.70 -17.11
N GLY A 377 3.67 -6.75 -17.05
CA GLY A 377 2.83 -5.59 -16.73
C GLY A 377 3.14 -5.06 -15.33
N GLY A 378 3.64 -3.81 -15.26
CA GLY A 378 4.09 -3.23 -14.00
C GLY A 378 5.24 -3.98 -13.33
N GLU A 379 6.06 -4.68 -14.11
CA GLU A 379 7.20 -5.52 -13.70
C GLU A 379 6.85 -6.73 -12.80
N ILE A 380 5.57 -7.03 -12.63
CA ILE A 380 5.09 -8.08 -11.73
C ILE A 380 4.36 -9.19 -12.49
N ILE A 381 3.31 -8.86 -13.25
CA ILE A 381 2.42 -9.85 -13.87
C ILE A 381 2.81 -10.06 -15.33
N PRO A 382 3.24 -11.29 -15.73
CA PRO A 382 3.52 -11.60 -17.11
C PRO A 382 2.24 -11.58 -17.96
N LYS A 383 2.30 -10.94 -19.12
CA LYS A 383 1.22 -10.92 -20.13
C LYS A 383 1.78 -11.13 -21.52
N ILE A 384 1.01 -11.75 -22.39
CA ILE A 384 1.31 -11.80 -23.82
C ILE A 384 0.85 -10.48 -24.43
N VAL A 385 1.73 -9.85 -25.19
CA VAL A 385 1.46 -8.57 -25.85
C VAL A 385 1.36 -8.67 -27.35
N ASP A 386 1.99 -9.68 -27.95
CA ASP A 386 1.95 -9.88 -29.39
C ASP A 386 2.13 -11.36 -29.77
N ASN A 387 1.62 -11.73 -30.94
CA ASN A 387 1.86 -13.00 -31.61
C ASN A 387 2.66 -12.72 -32.89
N ILE A 388 3.93 -13.12 -32.90
CA ILE A 388 4.85 -12.88 -34.00
C ILE A 388 4.84 -14.01 -35.04
N THR A 389 4.04 -15.05 -34.80
CA THR A 389 3.82 -16.10 -35.81
C THR A 389 2.78 -15.63 -36.85
N PRO A 390 3.00 -15.88 -38.13
CA PRO A 390 2.02 -15.53 -39.15
C PRO A 390 0.65 -16.12 -38.88
N ASP A 391 -0.40 -15.31 -39.08
CA ASP A 391 -1.78 -15.70 -38.85
C ASP A 391 -2.19 -16.91 -39.73
N ARG A 392 -3.00 -17.79 -39.13
CA ARG A 392 -3.52 -19.01 -39.79
C ARG A 392 -4.90 -19.35 -39.23
N PRO A 393 -5.72 -20.11 -40.00
CA PRO A 393 -7.04 -20.54 -39.53
C PRO A 393 -6.96 -21.46 -38.30
N GLY A 394 -7.97 -21.40 -37.43
CA GLY A 394 -8.11 -22.32 -36.30
C GLY A 394 -7.54 -21.82 -34.99
N ALA A 395 -7.53 -20.51 -34.79
CA ALA A 395 -7.11 -19.90 -33.52
C ALA A 395 -7.87 -20.47 -32.31
N ILE A 396 -7.19 -20.53 -31.15
CA ILE A 396 -7.76 -20.98 -29.88
C ILE A 396 -8.93 -20.08 -29.51
N SER A 397 -10.11 -20.66 -29.35
CA SER A 397 -11.30 -19.91 -28.93
C SER A 397 -11.47 -19.84 -27.44
N PHE A 398 -12.10 -18.77 -26.96
CA PHE A 398 -12.49 -18.67 -25.57
C PHE A 398 -13.60 -19.68 -25.24
N ILE A 399 -13.59 -20.22 -24.02
CA ILE A 399 -14.55 -21.22 -23.57
C ILE A 399 -15.94 -20.63 -23.32
N THR A 400 -17.00 -21.43 -23.50
CA THR A 400 -18.39 -21.02 -23.25
C THR A 400 -18.96 -21.51 -21.93
N ARG A 401 -18.26 -22.44 -21.26
CA ARG A 401 -18.66 -23.03 -20.00
C ARG A 401 -17.55 -22.92 -18.96
N CYS A 402 -17.95 -22.78 -17.70
CA CYS A 402 -17.02 -22.74 -16.59
C CYS A 402 -16.15 -24.00 -16.54
N PRO A 403 -14.82 -23.90 -16.49
CA PRO A 403 -13.93 -25.06 -16.52
C PRO A 403 -14.00 -25.89 -15.22
N VAL A 404 -14.61 -25.34 -14.15
CA VAL A 404 -14.71 -26.02 -12.85
C VAL A 404 -16.08 -26.65 -12.64
N CYS A 405 -17.17 -25.91 -12.84
CA CYS A 405 -18.53 -26.41 -12.54
C CYS A 405 -19.40 -26.67 -13.79
N GLY A 406 -18.90 -26.43 -15.01
CA GLY A 406 -19.62 -26.68 -16.26
C GLY A 406 -20.77 -25.71 -16.57
N THR A 407 -21.09 -24.76 -15.69
CA THR A 407 -22.15 -23.77 -15.87
C THR A 407 -21.85 -22.87 -17.08
N PRO A 408 -22.82 -22.55 -17.96
CA PRO A 408 -22.63 -21.59 -19.04
C PRO A 408 -22.11 -20.25 -18.50
N LEU A 409 -21.06 -19.70 -19.16
CA LEU A 409 -20.52 -18.41 -18.82
C LEU A 409 -21.43 -17.28 -19.32
N VAL A 410 -21.45 -16.18 -18.57
CA VAL A 410 -22.17 -14.96 -18.95
C VAL A 410 -21.19 -13.79 -19.12
N ARG A 411 -21.50 -12.92 -20.08
CA ARG A 411 -20.81 -11.64 -20.23
C ARG A 411 -21.81 -10.53 -20.00
N TYR A 412 -21.55 -9.69 -19.01
CA TYR A 412 -22.43 -8.57 -18.72
C TYR A 412 -22.18 -7.42 -19.70
N GLU A 413 -23.23 -6.64 -19.98
CA GLU A 413 -23.14 -5.49 -20.87
C GLU A 413 -22.12 -4.47 -20.33
N GLY A 414 -21.23 -4.00 -21.21
CA GLY A 414 -20.15 -3.08 -20.86
C GLY A 414 -18.94 -3.71 -20.17
N GLU A 415 -18.93 -5.02 -19.93
CA GLU A 415 -17.79 -5.72 -19.33
C GLU A 415 -17.01 -6.57 -20.34
N ALA A 416 -15.67 -6.54 -20.22
CA ALA A 416 -14.79 -7.33 -21.09
C ALA A 416 -14.63 -8.79 -20.60
N ALA A 417 -14.91 -9.08 -19.34
CA ALA A 417 -14.74 -10.40 -18.75
C ALA A 417 -16.00 -11.27 -18.93
N HIS A 418 -15.75 -12.58 -19.02
CA HIS A 418 -16.81 -13.59 -18.90
C HIS A 418 -16.81 -14.13 -17.47
N TYR A 419 -18.00 -14.43 -16.94
CA TYR A 419 -18.18 -14.82 -15.56
C TYR A 419 -18.91 -16.17 -15.43
N CYS A 420 -18.51 -16.96 -14.46
CA CYS A 420 -19.32 -18.05 -13.96
C CYS A 420 -20.43 -17.48 -13.05
N PRO A 421 -21.72 -17.64 -13.39
CA PRO A 421 -22.80 -17.11 -12.57
C PRO A 421 -23.20 -18.03 -11.40
N ASN A 422 -22.58 -19.21 -11.27
CA ASN A 422 -22.88 -20.19 -10.23
C ASN A 422 -22.17 -19.82 -8.93
N ASP A 423 -22.70 -18.83 -8.26
CA ASP A 423 -22.12 -18.25 -7.05
C ASP A 423 -22.31 -19.11 -5.77
N SER A 424 -23.20 -20.09 -5.82
CA SER A 424 -23.49 -21.00 -4.69
C SER A 424 -22.95 -22.42 -4.87
N GLY A 425 -22.43 -22.77 -6.06
CA GLY A 425 -21.98 -24.12 -6.35
C GLY A 425 -20.64 -24.21 -7.07
N CYS A 426 -20.00 -23.09 -7.36
CA CYS A 426 -18.67 -23.10 -7.97
C CYS A 426 -17.58 -22.92 -6.89
N PRO A 427 -16.74 -23.95 -6.62
CA PRO A 427 -15.76 -23.89 -5.54
C PRO A 427 -14.86 -22.65 -5.51
N PRO A 428 -14.26 -22.18 -6.63
CA PRO A 428 -13.47 -20.95 -6.64
C PRO A 428 -14.22 -19.70 -6.17
N LEU A 429 -15.53 -19.60 -6.41
CA LEU A 429 -16.34 -18.48 -5.96
C LEU A 429 -16.59 -18.56 -4.45
N LEU A 430 -16.92 -19.75 -3.96
CA LEU A 430 -17.14 -19.99 -2.53
C LEU A 430 -15.86 -19.71 -1.73
N LEU A 431 -14.75 -20.33 -2.12
CA LEU A 431 -13.44 -20.10 -1.49
C LEU A 431 -13.03 -18.64 -1.55
N GLY A 432 -13.17 -18.00 -2.71
CA GLY A 432 -12.81 -16.60 -2.88
C GLY A 432 -13.67 -15.62 -2.04
N ARG A 433 -14.92 -15.95 -1.72
CA ARG A 433 -15.74 -15.20 -0.76
C ARG A 433 -15.23 -15.33 0.66
N VAL A 434 -14.85 -16.56 1.07
CA VAL A 434 -14.26 -16.79 2.40
C VAL A 434 -12.90 -16.08 2.50
N GLU A 435 -12.05 -16.17 1.47
CA GLU A 435 -10.77 -15.45 1.42
C GLU A 435 -10.94 -13.93 1.51
N HIS A 436 -11.95 -13.38 0.82
CA HIS A 436 -12.29 -11.96 0.94
C HIS A 436 -12.72 -11.62 2.37
N PHE A 437 -13.62 -12.42 2.94
CA PHE A 437 -14.16 -12.23 4.28
C PHE A 437 -13.06 -12.20 5.34
N ILE A 438 -12.12 -13.15 5.31
CA ILE A 438 -11.02 -13.22 6.28
C ILE A 438 -9.92 -12.18 6.05
N SER A 439 -9.92 -11.49 4.91
CA SER A 439 -8.84 -10.57 4.52
C SER A 439 -8.61 -9.46 5.54
N ARG A 440 -7.39 -8.90 5.56
CA ARG A 440 -6.96 -7.83 6.47
C ARG A 440 -7.89 -6.61 6.46
N LYS A 441 -8.41 -6.23 5.30
CA LYS A 441 -9.34 -5.09 5.14
C LYS A 441 -10.79 -5.41 5.52
N ALA A 442 -11.15 -6.68 5.53
CA ALA A 442 -12.47 -7.17 5.95
C ALA A 442 -12.43 -7.56 7.42
N MET A 443 -12.63 -8.82 7.76
CA MET A 443 -12.69 -9.27 9.16
C MET A 443 -11.32 -9.45 9.83
N ASN A 444 -10.21 -9.36 9.08
CA ASN A 444 -8.83 -9.46 9.57
C ASN A 444 -8.57 -10.74 10.38
N ILE A 445 -9.11 -11.86 9.92
CA ILE A 445 -8.86 -13.16 10.56
C ILE A 445 -7.49 -13.66 10.14
N ASN A 446 -6.53 -13.54 11.04
CA ASN A 446 -5.15 -13.95 10.82
C ASN A 446 -4.99 -15.46 10.97
N SER A 447 -3.85 -16.00 10.52
CA SER A 447 -3.52 -17.44 10.56
C SER A 447 -4.39 -18.33 9.67
N LEU A 448 -5.30 -17.76 8.85
CA LEU A 448 -6.03 -18.44 7.80
C LEU A 448 -5.50 -18.00 6.43
N GLY A 449 -4.89 -18.92 5.70
CA GLY A 449 -4.48 -18.72 4.31
C GLY A 449 -5.40 -19.45 3.32
N PRO A 450 -5.26 -19.19 1.99
CA PRO A 450 -6.05 -19.88 0.96
C PRO A 450 -5.99 -21.41 1.05
N GLU A 451 -4.82 -21.98 1.35
CA GLU A 451 -4.63 -23.43 1.50
C GLU A 451 -5.42 -24.00 2.69
N THR A 452 -5.45 -23.27 3.81
CA THR A 452 -6.22 -23.68 5.00
C THR A 452 -7.72 -23.58 4.75
N VAL A 453 -8.17 -22.52 4.07
CA VAL A 453 -9.59 -22.34 3.69
C VAL A 453 -10.02 -23.45 2.72
N ASP A 454 -9.19 -23.80 1.73
CA ASP A 454 -9.46 -24.92 0.83
C ASP A 454 -9.55 -26.25 1.59
N ALA A 455 -8.63 -26.52 2.53
CA ALA A 455 -8.64 -27.71 3.37
C ALA A 455 -9.93 -27.80 4.23
N PHE A 456 -10.43 -26.68 4.75
CA PHE A 456 -11.71 -26.64 5.47
C PHE A 456 -12.88 -26.98 4.56
N TYR A 457 -12.91 -26.41 3.37
CA TYR A 457 -13.95 -26.67 2.38
C TYR A 457 -13.96 -28.14 1.92
N GLN A 458 -12.80 -28.70 1.57
CA GLN A 458 -12.68 -30.09 1.10
C GLN A 458 -13.13 -31.12 2.15
N ARG A 459 -13.03 -30.77 3.43
CA ARG A 459 -13.48 -31.60 4.56
C ARG A 459 -14.92 -31.32 4.99
N GLY A 460 -15.60 -30.41 4.32
CA GLY A 460 -16.98 -30.02 4.65
C GLY A 460 -17.12 -29.31 6.00
N LEU A 461 -16.02 -28.72 6.51
CA LEU A 461 -16.06 -27.93 7.75
C LEU A 461 -16.67 -26.56 7.54
N ILE A 462 -16.55 -26.02 6.32
CA ILE A 462 -17.16 -24.75 5.93
C ILE A 462 -17.86 -24.90 4.58
N SER A 463 -18.98 -24.23 4.41
CA SER A 463 -19.71 -24.01 3.16
C SER A 463 -19.70 -22.52 2.77
N ASP A 464 -19.64 -21.63 3.74
CA ASP A 464 -19.45 -20.19 3.58
C ASP A 464 -18.71 -19.60 4.80
N ALA A 465 -18.52 -18.28 4.81
CA ALA A 465 -17.74 -17.62 5.86
C ALA A 465 -18.42 -17.61 7.24
N SER A 466 -19.76 -17.80 7.34
CA SER A 466 -20.44 -17.87 8.64
C SER A 466 -20.08 -19.13 9.42
N ASP A 467 -19.73 -20.22 8.72
CA ASP A 467 -19.33 -21.49 9.34
C ASP A 467 -17.99 -21.38 10.09
N LEU A 468 -17.15 -20.37 9.78
CA LEU A 468 -15.91 -20.12 10.51
C LEU A 468 -16.16 -19.93 12.01
N TYR A 469 -17.28 -19.31 12.38
CA TYR A 469 -17.66 -19.03 13.77
C TYR A 469 -18.22 -20.25 14.52
N LEU A 470 -18.40 -21.36 13.82
CA LEU A 470 -18.86 -22.64 14.38
C LEU A 470 -17.71 -23.66 14.53
N LEU A 471 -16.50 -23.32 14.07
CA LEU A 471 -15.35 -24.22 14.14
C LEU A 471 -14.92 -24.50 15.57
N THR A 472 -14.54 -25.75 15.84
CA THR A 472 -14.04 -26.18 17.15
C THR A 472 -12.57 -26.58 17.09
N GLU A 473 -11.88 -26.56 18.25
CA GLU A 473 -10.47 -26.99 18.32
C GLU A 473 -10.31 -28.44 17.82
N GLU A 474 -11.25 -29.32 18.14
CA GLU A 474 -11.22 -30.73 17.71
C GLU A 474 -11.24 -30.86 16.19
N GLN A 475 -12.09 -30.09 15.51
CA GLN A 475 -12.16 -30.07 14.04
C GLN A 475 -10.85 -29.55 13.43
N LEU A 476 -10.28 -28.49 13.99
CA LEU A 476 -9.02 -27.89 13.50
C LEU A 476 -7.82 -28.85 13.67
N LEU A 477 -7.81 -29.66 14.71
CA LEU A 477 -6.77 -30.66 14.95
C LEU A 477 -6.79 -31.82 13.93
N THR A 478 -7.88 -32.00 13.17
CA THR A 478 -7.96 -33.03 12.11
C THR A 478 -7.22 -32.65 10.84
N ILE A 479 -6.73 -31.39 10.72
CA ILE A 479 -6.09 -30.89 9.51
C ILE A 479 -4.61 -31.27 9.50
N GLU A 480 -4.11 -31.76 8.38
CA GLU A 480 -2.69 -32.06 8.18
C GLU A 480 -1.81 -30.83 8.42
N GLY A 481 -0.79 -30.96 9.28
CA GLY A 481 0.06 -29.85 9.68
C GLY A 481 -0.52 -28.96 10.79
N GLY A 482 -1.77 -29.21 11.24
CA GLY A 482 -2.43 -28.47 12.31
C GLY A 482 -1.99 -28.94 13.70
N GLY A 483 -1.26 -28.09 14.44
CA GLY A 483 -0.99 -28.31 15.86
C GLY A 483 -1.96 -27.51 16.76
N ARG A 484 -2.01 -27.86 18.05
CA ARG A 484 -2.87 -27.15 19.04
C ARG A 484 -2.62 -25.64 19.06
N GLU A 485 -1.40 -25.20 18.86
CA GLU A 485 -1.06 -23.79 18.84
C GLU A 485 -1.69 -23.06 17.63
N MET A 486 -1.64 -23.68 16.44
CA MET A 486 -2.28 -23.15 15.23
C MET A 486 -3.80 -23.09 15.41
N ALA A 487 -4.43 -24.16 15.92
CA ALA A 487 -5.86 -24.20 16.18
C ALA A 487 -6.30 -23.09 17.13
N ARG A 488 -5.58 -22.87 18.23
CA ARG A 488 -5.86 -21.78 19.18
C ARG A 488 -5.73 -20.40 18.56
N ARG A 489 -4.68 -20.15 17.77
CA ARG A 489 -4.50 -18.87 17.07
C ARG A 489 -5.62 -18.57 16.09
N ILE A 490 -6.07 -19.58 15.35
CA ILE A 490 -7.20 -19.44 14.42
C ILE A 490 -8.47 -19.08 15.19
N LEU A 491 -8.83 -19.85 16.23
CA LEU A 491 -10.04 -19.61 17.03
C LEU A 491 -10.00 -18.26 17.75
N GLN A 492 -8.85 -17.88 18.29
CA GLN A 492 -8.66 -16.56 18.89
C GLN A 492 -8.90 -15.44 17.86
N SER A 493 -8.31 -15.56 16.67
CA SER A 493 -8.47 -14.55 15.61
C SER A 493 -9.90 -14.47 15.07
N ILE A 494 -10.62 -15.60 15.02
CA ILE A 494 -12.05 -15.63 14.71
C ILE A 494 -12.86 -14.91 15.80
N ASP A 495 -12.55 -15.15 17.07
CA ASP A 495 -13.27 -14.50 18.17
C ASP A 495 -12.99 -12.98 18.21
N GLU A 496 -11.74 -12.55 18.05
CA GLU A 496 -11.36 -11.14 17.92
C GLU A 496 -12.09 -10.45 16.78
N SER A 497 -12.36 -11.15 15.66
CA SER A 497 -13.05 -10.59 14.51
C SER A 497 -14.50 -10.17 14.80
N ARG A 498 -15.14 -10.68 15.86
CA ARG A 498 -16.48 -10.27 16.28
C ARG A 498 -16.54 -8.79 16.72
N GLN A 499 -15.40 -8.21 17.07
CA GLN A 499 -15.29 -6.79 17.47
C GLN A 499 -14.98 -5.86 16.29
N VAL A 500 -14.87 -6.40 15.08
CA VAL A 500 -14.60 -5.59 13.89
C VAL A 500 -15.78 -4.65 13.61
N PRO A 501 -15.57 -3.35 13.35
CA PRO A 501 -16.61 -2.36 13.13
C PRO A 501 -17.58 -2.72 12.01
N PHE A 502 -18.84 -2.29 12.13
CA PHE A 502 -19.92 -2.60 11.18
C PHE A 502 -19.58 -2.27 9.73
N GLU A 503 -18.89 -1.15 9.46
CA GLU A 503 -18.49 -0.77 8.10
C GLU A 503 -17.59 -1.81 7.43
N ARG A 504 -16.77 -2.52 8.22
CA ARG A 504 -15.91 -3.59 7.71
C ARG A 504 -16.67 -4.92 7.56
N VAL A 505 -17.63 -5.21 8.44
CA VAL A 505 -18.54 -6.34 8.27
C VAL A 505 -19.31 -6.19 6.96
N LEU A 506 -19.84 -5.00 6.68
CA LEU A 506 -20.55 -4.70 5.43
C LEU A 506 -19.66 -4.86 4.20
N PHE A 507 -18.39 -4.49 4.28
CA PHE A 507 -17.41 -4.76 3.22
C PHE A 507 -17.10 -6.26 3.09
N ALA A 508 -16.98 -6.98 4.22
CA ALA A 508 -16.61 -8.39 4.28
C ALA A 508 -17.65 -9.32 3.63
N ILE A 509 -18.94 -9.00 3.67
CA ILE A 509 -19.99 -9.81 3.03
C ILE A 509 -19.87 -9.86 1.50
N GLY A 510 -19.07 -8.96 0.89
CA GLY A 510 -18.63 -9.08 -0.49
C GLY A 510 -19.68 -8.75 -1.55
N ILE A 511 -20.55 -7.77 -1.31
CA ILE A 511 -21.51 -7.26 -2.30
C ILE A 511 -20.73 -6.73 -3.51
N ARG A 512 -21.10 -7.17 -4.70
CA ARG A 512 -20.45 -6.74 -5.95
C ARG A 512 -20.51 -5.21 -6.08
N PHE A 513 -19.42 -4.60 -6.51
CA PHE A 513 -19.21 -3.13 -6.61
C PHE A 513 -19.19 -2.36 -5.29
N VAL A 514 -19.50 -2.98 -4.17
CA VAL A 514 -19.38 -2.37 -2.84
C VAL A 514 -17.94 -2.57 -2.33
N GLY A 515 -17.08 -1.60 -2.60
CA GLY A 515 -15.72 -1.54 -2.04
C GLY A 515 -15.72 -0.93 -0.64
N GLU A 516 -14.55 -0.87 -0.02
CA GLU A 516 -14.34 -0.35 1.34
C GLU A 516 -14.98 1.04 1.57
N ILE A 517 -14.79 1.98 0.63
CA ILE A 517 -15.36 3.34 0.71
C ILE A 517 -16.89 3.31 0.64
N ALA A 518 -17.45 2.52 -0.28
CA ALA A 518 -18.90 2.42 -0.43
C ALA A 518 -19.54 1.75 0.80
N ALA A 519 -18.92 0.68 1.33
CA ALA A 519 -19.38 0.03 2.56
C ALA A 519 -19.38 0.99 3.75
N LYS A 520 -18.32 1.79 3.89
CA LYS A 520 -18.23 2.84 4.92
C LYS A 520 -19.30 3.90 4.76
N SER A 521 -19.55 4.35 3.53
CA SER A 521 -20.60 5.34 3.23
C SER A 521 -21.99 4.79 3.54
N LEU A 522 -22.28 3.54 3.14
CA LEU A 522 -23.55 2.87 3.45
C LEU A 522 -23.74 2.69 4.95
N ALA A 523 -22.72 2.18 5.67
CA ALA A 523 -22.80 1.96 7.11
C ALA A 523 -23.08 3.24 7.88
N ARG A 524 -22.40 4.33 7.52
CA ARG A 524 -22.57 5.64 8.18
C ARG A 524 -23.94 6.27 7.95
N ASN A 525 -24.47 6.17 6.72
CA ASN A 525 -25.75 6.81 6.39
C ASN A 525 -26.96 5.99 6.82
N LEU A 526 -26.84 4.66 6.89
CA LEU A 526 -27.95 3.77 7.22
C LEU A 526 -27.88 3.22 8.66
N GLY A 527 -26.73 3.29 9.30
CA GLY A 527 -26.54 2.97 10.72
C GLY A 527 -26.55 1.50 11.09
N SER A 528 -27.26 0.63 10.34
CA SER A 528 -27.37 -0.78 10.65
C SER A 528 -27.55 -1.66 9.41
N MET A 529 -27.21 -2.93 9.53
CA MET A 529 -27.42 -3.94 8.47
C MET A 529 -28.90 -4.05 8.10
N GLN A 530 -29.81 -3.99 9.08
CA GLN A 530 -31.24 -4.04 8.82
C GLN A 530 -31.72 -2.87 7.97
N ALA A 531 -31.17 -1.68 8.19
CA ALA A 531 -31.47 -0.51 7.37
C ALA A 531 -30.91 -0.67 5.94
N VAL A 532 -29.72 -1.26 5.78
CA VAL A 532 -29.15 -1.58 4.46
C VAL A 532 -30.03 -2.58 3.70
N VAL A 533 -30.48 -3.65 4.36
CA VAL A 533 -31.37 -4.68 3.78
C VAL A 533 -32.68 -4.07 3.28
N ASN A 534 -33.23 -3.12 4.02
CA ASN A 534 -34.55 -2.51 3.75
C ASN A 534 -34.49 -1.24 2.88
N ALA A 535 -33.29 -0.76 2.55
CA ALA A 535 -33.12 0.49 1.80
C ALA A 535 -33.70 0.39 0.39
N SER A 536 -34.49 1.38 0.02
CA SER A 536 -34.97 1.52 -1.36
C SER A 536 -33.88 2.05 -2.30
N LEU A 537 -34.10 1.94 -3.61
CA LEU A 537 -33.20 2.52 -4.60
C LEU A 537 -33.00 4.05 -4.38
N GLN A 538 -34.06 4.75 -3.99
CA GLN A 538 -34.01 6.19 -3.76
C GLN A 538 -33.18 6.52 -2.50
N ASP A 539 -33.32 5.75 -1.43
CA ASP A 539 -32.52 5.93 -0.21
C ASP A 539 -31.04 5.72 -0.50
N LEU A 540 -30.70 4.68 -1.24
CA LEU A 540 -29.30 4.38 -1.61
C LEU A 540 -28.70 5.45 -2.53
N LEU A 541 -29.46 5.94 -3.51
CA LEU A 541 -29.00 7.01 -4.43
C LEU A 541 -28.86 8.38 -3.74
N ALA A 542 -29.53 8.60 -2.62
CA ALA A 542 -29.38 9.81 -1.82
C ALA A 542 -28.02 9.86 -1.10
N ILE A 543 -27.37 8.70 -0.90
CA ILE A 543 -26.08 8.61 -0.23
C ILE A 543 -24.95 9.07 -1.17
N ASN A 544 -24.14 10.01 -0.69
CA ASN A 544 -23.01 10.53 -1.46
C ASN A 544 -21.99 9.43 -1.80
N GLY A 545 -21.63 9.32 -3.08
CA GLY A 545 -20.68 8.31 -3.57
C GLY A 545 -21.32 6.96 -3.93
N ILE A 546 -22.65 6.79 -3.73
CA ILE A 546 -23.39 5.60 -4.14
C ILE A 546 -24.11 5.91 -5.47
N GLY A 547 -23.57 5.38 -6.55
CA GLY A 547 -24.17 5.45 -7.88
C GLY A 547 -25.17 4.32 -8.13
N GLU A 548 -25.89 4.39 -9.26
CA GLU A 548 -26.94 3.43 -9.63
C GLU A 548 -26.43 1.98 -9.68
N VAL A 549 -25.22 1.76 -10.16
CA VAL A 549 -24.59 0.41 -10.23
C VAL A 549 -24.44 -0.20 -8.84
N ILE A 550 -23.92 0.58 -7.88
CA ILE A 550 -23.77 0.13 -6.48
C ILE A 550 -25.13 -0.09 -5.84
N ALA A 551 -26.06 0.86 -5.97
CA ALA A 551 -27.38 0.78 -5.37
C ALA A 551 -28.15 -0.47 -5.85
N ARG A 552 -28.17 -0.71 -7.16
CA ARG A 552 -28.79 -1.91 -7.74
C ARG A 552 -28.11 -3.20 -7.26
N SER A 553 -26.79 -3.18 -7.11
CA SER A 553 -26.04 -4.35 -6.62
C SER A 553 -26.40 -4.69 -5.18
N VAL A 554 -26.55 -3.70 -4.31
CA VAL A 554 -27.02 -3.88 -2.92
C VAL A 554 -28.41 -4.51 -2.90
N ILE A 555 -29.36 -3.94 -3.65
CA ILE A 555 -30.74 -4.45 -3.72
C ILE A 555 -30.75 -5.89 -4.24
N THR A 556 -30.04 -6.17 -5.32
CA THR A 556 -29.97 -7.52 -5.93
C THR A 556 -29.38 -8.53 -4.95
N PHE A 557 -28.34 -8.14 -4.21
CA PHE A 557 -27.73 -9.02 -3.20
C PHE A 557 -28.71 -9.44 -2.12
N PHE A 558 -29.45 -8.50 -1.53
CA PHE A 558 -30.42 -8.76 -0.49
C PHE A 558 -31.79 -9.28 -0.99
N HIS A 559 -32.02 -9.29 -2.28
CA HIS A 559 -33.18 -9.96 -2.88
C HIS A 559 -33.03 -11.49 -2.86
N ASP A 560 -31.80 -12.01 -2.83
CA ASP A 560 -31.53 -13.44 -2.68
C ASP A 560 -31.67 -13.88 -1.21
N GLU A 561 -32.58 -14.80 -0.95
CA GLU A 561 -32.84 -15.35 0.40
C GLU A 561 -31.60 -16.00 1.03
N ARG A 562 -30.74 -16.61 0.21
CA ARG A 562 -29.50 -17.24 0.69
C ARG A 562 -28.53 -16.20 1.26
N ASN A 563 -28.43 -15.04 0.61
CA ASN A 563 -27.57 -13.96 1.08
C ASN A 563 -28.14 -13.33 2.37
N ARG A 564 -29.47 -13.23 2.49
CA ARG A 564 -30.09 -12.78 3.74
C ARG A 564 -29.82 -13.77 4.89
N ALA A 565 -30.06 -15.07 4.64
CA ALA A 565 -29.78 -16.10 5.63
C ALA A 565 -28.29 -16.16 6.05
N PHE A 566 -27.38 -15.93 5.10
CA PHE A 566 -25.93 -15.80 5.40
C PHE A 566 -25.66 -14.63 6.35
N VAL A 567 -26.21 -13.45 6.06
CA VAL A 567 -26.04 -12.25 6.90
C VAL A 567 -26.70 -12.43 8.29
N GLU A 568 -27.86 -13.11 8.37
CA GLU A 568 -28.51 -13.44 9.64
C GLU A 568 -27.60 -14.34 10.50
N ARG A 569 -27.01 -15.41 9.92
CA ARG A 569 -26.06 -16.27 10.64
C ARG A 569 -24.83 -15.51 11.15
N LEU A 570 -24.32 -14.53 10.40
CA LEU A 570 -23.24 -13.67 10.87
C LEU A 570 -23.68 -12.83 12.09
N GLY A 571 -24.92 -12.34 12.10
CA GLY A 571 -25.51 -11.65 13.25
C GLY A 571 -25.64 -12.56 14.47
N GLU A 572 -26.14 -13.79 14.28
CA GLU A 572 -26.25 -14.83 15.32
C GLU A 572 -24.87 -15.22 15.86
N ALA A 573 -23.84 -15.19 15.01
CA ALA A 573 -22.45 -15.39 15.41
C ALA A 573 -21.86 -14.23 16.24
N GLY A 574 -22.58 -13.14 16.42
CA GLY A 574 -22.20 -12.02 17.28
C GLY A 574 -21.35 -10.94 16.62
N LEU A 575 -21.38 -10.82 15.28
CA LEU A 575 -20.69 -9.75 14.57
C LEU A 575 -21.41 -8.41 14.76
N GLN A 576 -20.67 -7.32 14.59
CA GLN A 576 -21.22 -5.96 14.71
C GLN A 576 -22.12 -5.65 13.50
N MET A 577 -23.44 -5.70 13.68
CA MET A 577 -24.44 -5.47 12.62
C MET A 577 -24.99 -4.04 12.61
N GLN A 578 -24.45 -3.16 13.42
CA GLN A 578 -24.82 -1.75 13.50
C GLN A 578 -23.62 -0.93 14.01
N LEU A 579 -23.67 0.37 13.78
CA LEU A 579 -22.74 1.30 14.39
C LEU A 579 -22.86 1.25 15.91
N SER A 580 -21.75 1.35 16.63
CA SER A 580 -21.75 1.47 18.08
C SER A 580 -22.46 2.76 18.52
N GLN A 581 -22.91 2.79 19.80
CA GLN A 581 -23.55 3.99 20.35
C GLN A 581 -22.64 5.22 20.29
N GLU A 582 -21.33 5.03 20.54
CA GLU A 582 -20.32 6.08 20.43
C GLU A 582 -20.15 6.57 18.98
N GLU A 583 -20.20 5.67 18.01
CA GLU A 583 -20.14 6.02 16.60
C GLU A 583 -21.42 6.71 16.11
N GLN A 584 -22.58 6.40 16.66
CA GLN A 584 -23.86 7.05 16.36
C GLN A 584 -23.95 8.43 17.03
N GLU A 585 -23.53 8.57 18.28
CA GLU A 585 -23.52 9.82 19.03
C GLU A 585 -22.44 10.80 18.50
N ALA A 586 -21.36 10.26 17.92
CA ALA A 586 -20.36 11.06 17.23
C ALA A 586 -20.88 11.67 15.90
N HIS A 587 -22.07 11.30 15.43
CA HIS A 587 -22.73 11.86 14.26
C HIS A 587 -23.85 12.79 14.70
N SER A 588 -23.76 14.05 14.31
CA SER A 588 -24.87 15.01 14.45
C SER A 588 -25.30 15.51 13.06
N ASP A 589 -26.53 15.97 12.97
CA ASP A 589 -27.08 16.59 11.75
C ASP A 589 -26.89 18.12 11.71
N THR A 590 -25.99 18.66 12.53
CA THR A 590 -25.75 20.11 12.68
C THR A 590 -25.39 20.78 11.36
N LEU A 591 -24.73 20.06 10.46
CA LEU A 591 -24.34 20.53 9.12
C LEU A 591 -25.11 19.83 8.00
N ALA A 592 -26.24 19.15 8.31
CA ALA A 592 -27.01 18.41 7.33
C ALA A 592 -27.42 19.30 6.13
N GLY A 593 -27.17 18.81 4.90
CA GLY A 593 -27.45 19.53 3.66
C GLY A 593 -26.48 20.68 3.36
N GLN A 594 -25.49 20.97 4.20
CA GLN A 594 -24.53 22.06 3.96
C GLN A 594 -23.31 21.55 3.16
N SER A 595 -22.93 22.32 2.15
CA SER A 595 -21.71 22.08 1.36
C SER A 595 -20.61 23.03 1.81
N VAL A 596 -19.53 22.49 2.37
CA VAL A 596 -18.45 23.28 2.99
C VAL A 596 -17.17 23.16 2.17
N VAL A 597 -16.52 24.27 1.87
CA VAL A 597 -15.18 24.33 1.29
C VAL A 597 -14.18 24.62 2.40
N ILE A 598 -13.12 23.82 2.51
CA ILE A 598 -12.03 24.05 3.48
C ILE A 598 -10.89 24.79 2.78
N SER A 599 -10.43 25.90 3.37
CA SER A 599 -9.33 26.69 2.81
C SER A 599 -8.49 27.35 3.90
N GLY A 600 -7.18 27.39 3.70
CA GLY A 600 -6.23 27.98 4.65
C GLY A 600 -5.45 26.95 5.47
N VAL A 601 -4.67 27.44 6.43
CA VAL A 601 -3.92 26.67 7.42
C VAL A 601 -4.67 26.74 8.74
N PHE A 602 -4.84 25.64 9.41
CA PHE A 602 -5.64 25.51 10.61
C PHE A 602 -4.73 25.28 11.85
N ARG A 603 -5.19 25.71 13.03
CA ARG A 603 -4.44 25.63 14.30
C ARG A 603 -4.83 24.42 15.14
N HIS A 604 -6.15 24.11 15.20
CA HIS A 604 -6.68 23.08 16.11
C HIS A 604 -6.69 21.70 15.48
N HIS A 605 -7.06 21.60 14.21
CA HIS A 605 -7.17 20.34 13.49
C HIS A 605 -6.51 20.40 12.11
N SER A 606 -6.04 19.29 11.61
CA SER A 606 -5.61 19.17 10.22
C SER A 606 -6.80 19.32 9.26
N ARG A 607 -6.51 19.62 8.01
CA ARG A 607 -7.54 19.73 6.97
C ARG A 607 -8.36 18.44 6.79
N ASP A 608 -7.74 17.29 7.00
CA ASP A 608 -8.41 16.00 6.86
C ASP A 608 -9.26 15.70 8.11
N GLU A 609 -8.86 16.14 9.28
CA GLU A 609 -9.70 16.10 10.49
C GLU A 609 -10.92 16.99 10.33
N TYR A 610 -10.77 18.22 9.78
CA TYR A 610 -11.94 19.08 9.48
C TYR A 610 -12.88 18.47 8.43
N LYS A 611 -12.37 17.74 7.43
CA LYS A 611 -13.23 16.99 6.53
C LYS A 611 -14.03 15.93 7.29
N ALA A 612 -13.35 15.18 8.15
CA ALA A 612 -13.99 14.16 8.96
C ALA A 612 -15.03 14.77 9.93
N LEU A 613 -14.74 15.92 10.54
CA LEU A 613 -15.68 16.67 11.37
C LEU A 613 -16.91 17.14 10.58
N ILE A 614 -16.72 17.73 9.40
CA ILE A 614 -17.83 18.15 8.53
C ILE A 614 -18.73 16.97 8.18
N GLU A 615 -18.13 15.84 7.79
CA GLU A 615 -18.85 14.61 7.44
C GLU A 615 -19.51 13.98 8.66
N ARG A 616 -18.87 14.01 9.83
CA ARG A 616 -19.41 13.55 11.12
C ARG A 616 -20.67 14.30 11.52
N HIS A 617 -20.74 15.59 11.20
CA HIS A 617 -21.88 16.45 11.49
C HIS A 617 -22.88 16.58 10.33
N GLY A 618 -22.90 15.64 9.38
CA GLY A 618 -23.87 15.56 8.27
C GLY A 618 -23.61 16.54 7.13
N GLY A 619 -22.52 17.30 7.17
CA GLY A 619 -22.11 18.22 6.13
C GLY A 619 -21.39 17.56 4.97
N ARG A 620 -21.27 18.26 3.85
CA ARG A 620 -20.55 17.81 2.65
C ARG A 620 -19.31 18.64 2.41
N ASN A 621 -18.11 18.04 2.45
CA ASN A 621 -16.91 18.72 2.01
C ASN A 621 -16.83 18.73 0.48
N VAL A 622 -16.66 19.93 -0.11
CA VAL A 622 -16.54 20.14 -1.56
C VAL A 622 -15.21 20.82 -1.90
N GLY A 623 -14.57 20.37 -2.98
CA GLY A 623 -13.21 20.82 -3.33
C GLY A 623 -13.16 22.21 -3.97
N SER A 624 -14.27 22.75 -4.46
CA SER A 624 -14.32 24.04 -5.16
C SER A 624 -15.53 24.87 -4.76
N ILE A 625 -15.33 26.20 -4.74
CA ILE A 625 -16.40 27.18 -4.44
C ILE A 625 -17.35 27.27 -5.64
N SER A 626 -18.64 27.11 -5.39
CA SER A 626 -19.73 27.28 -6.38
C SER A 626 -20.94 27.94 -5.72
N ALA A 627 -21.94 28.32 -6.49
CA ALA A 627 -23.21 28.87 -5.97
C ALA A 627 -23.94 27.89 -5.01
N LYS A 628 -23.57 26.60 -4.98
CA LYS A 628 -24.12 25.60 -4.07
C LYS A 628 -23.28 25.44 -2.77
N THR A 629 -22.22 26.22 -2.59
CA THR A 629 -21.40 26.20 -1.38
C THR A 629 -22.10 26.94 -0.27
N SER A 630 -22.35 26.30 0.86
CA SER A 630 -23.06 26.92 2.00
C SER A 630 -22.18 27.91 2.76
N PHE A 631 -20.93 27.51 3.02
CA PHE A 631 -19.90 28.38 3.61
C PHE A 631 -18.50 27.87 3.34
N ILE A 632 -17.50 28.69 3.62
CA ILE A 632 -16.10 28.33 3.56
C ILE A 632 -15.56 28.29 4.99
N LEU A 633 -15.05 27.14 5.40
CA LEU A 633 -14.25 27.02 6.62
C LEU A 633 -12.84 27.55 6.31
N ALA A 634 -12.52 28.70 6.87
CA ALA A 634 -11.29 29.41 6.61
C ALA A 634 -10.32 29.34 7.80
N GLY A 635 -9.15 28.75 7.56
CA GLY A 635 -7.98 28.90 8.41
C GLY A 635 -7.16 30.14 8.03
N GLU A 636 -5.99 30.31 8.65
CA GLU A 636 -5.04 31.37 8.31
C GLU A 636 -4.56 31.24 6.86
N ASN A 637 -4.23 32.38 6.25
CA ASN A 637 -3.68 32.45 4.88
C ASN A 637 -4.57 31.84 3.78
N MET A 638 -5.89 32.04 3.87
CA MET A 638 -6.79 31.73 2.75
C MET A 638 -6.38 32.51 1.50
N GLY A 639 -6.16 31.80 0.39
CA GLY A 639 -5.69 32.41 -0.86
C GLY A 639 -6.65 33.48 -1.42
N PRO A 640 -6.11 34.59 -1.95
CA PRO A 640 -6.89 35.76 -2.39
C PRO A 640 -7.94 35.44 -3.46
N ALA A 641 -7.66 34.51 -4.37
CA ALA A 641 -8.60 34.08 -5.42
C ALA A 641 -9.86 33.39 -4.85
N LYS A 642 -9.73 32.65 -3.74
CA LYS A 642 -10.90 32.05 -3.07
C LYS A 642 -11.71 33.07 -2.31
N LEU A 643 -11.05 34.06 -1.71
CA LEU A 643 -11.66 35.18 -1.01
C LEU A 643 -12.51 36.03 -1.99
N GLU A 644 -11.94 36.36 -3.15
CA GLU A 644 -12.63 37.08 -4.21
C GLU A 644 -13.85 36.31 -4.76
N LYS A 645 -13.67 34.99 -4.98
CA LYS A 645 -14.74 34.13 -5.47
C LYS A 645 -15.87 33.97 -4.45
N ALA A 646 -15.54 33.86 -3.16
CA ALA A 646 -16.52 33.83 -2.08
C ALA A 646 -17.32 35.12 -2.02
N SER A 647 -16.66 36.29 -2.10
CA SER A 647 -17.29 37.61 -2.12
C SER A 647 -18.20 37.77 -3.33
N LYS A 648 -17.78 37.39 -4.54
CA LYS A 648 -18.59 37.45 -5.77
C LYS A 648 -19.86 36.60 -5.71
N LEU A 649 -19.81 35.47 -5.01
CA LEU A 649 -20.94 34.54 -4.89
C LEU A 649 -21.74 34.73 -3.59
N GLY A 650 -21.38 35.69 -2.73
CA GLY A 650 -22.06 35.96 -1.47
C GLY A 650 -21.97 34.82 -0.45
N ILE A 651 -20.90 34.01 -0.51
CA ILE A 651 -20.71 32.84 0.36
C ILE A 651 -20.05 33.30 1.65
N SER A 652 -20.61 32.89 2.79
CA SER A 652 -20.07 33.22 4.11
C SER A 652 -18.75 32.51 4.38
N ILE A 653 -17.82 33.21 5.01
CA ILE A 653 -16.55 32.69 5.48
C ILE A 653 -16.68 32.49 6.98
N VAL A 654 -16.39 31.31 7.45
CA VAL A 654 -16.50 30.89 8.86
C VAL A 654 -15.08 30.56 9.35
N SER A 655 -14.68 31.16 10.45
CA SER A 655 -13.40 30.90 11.08
C SER A 655 -13.35 29.50 11.73
N GLU A 656 -12.17 29.05 12.07
CA GLU A 656 -11.94 27.77 12.74
C GLU A 656 -12.72 27.71 14.08
N ASP A 657 -12.60 28.73 14.91
CA ASP A 657 -13.29 28.82 16.20
C ASP A 657 -14.81 28.88 16.07
N GLU A 658 -15.33 29.64 15.09
CA GLU A 658 -16.76 29.68 14.81
C GLU A 658 -17.31 28.36 14.30
N PHE A 659 -16.51 27.61 13.54
CA PHE A 659 -16.89 26.29 13.06
C PHE A 659 -16.95 25.28 14.21
N LEU A 660 -15.93 25.23 15.07
CA LEU A 660 -15.89 24.36 16.25
C LEU A 660 -17.06 24.67 17.20
N ALA A 661 -17.33 25.94 17.45
CA ALA A 661 -18.50 26.35 18.23
C ALA A 661 -19.85 25.91 17.59
N ARG A 662 -19.95 25.90 16.24
CA ARG A 662 -21.18 25.44 15.54
C ARG A 662 -21.41 23.94 15.70
N ILE A 663 -20.36 23.13 15.77
CA ILE A 663 -20.46 21.67 15.91
C ILE A 663 -20.43 21.21 17.36
N GLY A 664 -20.20 22.14 18.32
CA GLY A 664 -20.20 21.84 19.75
C GLY A 664 -18.88 21.28 20.29
N GLU A 665 -17.78 21.54 19.60
CA GLU A 665 -16.40 21.19 19.99
C GLU A 665 -15.61 22.42 20.44
#